data_89086a67d129dc632e5e6e0b8a90fc64
#
_entry.id   89086a67d129dc632e5e6e0b8a90fc64
#
_cell.length_a   1.000
_cell.length_b   1.000
_cell.length_c   1.000
_cell.angle_alpha   90.00
_cell.angle_beta   90.00
_cell.angle_gamma   90.00
#
_symmetry.space_group_name_H-M   'P 1'
#
loop_
_entity.id
_entity.type
_entity.pdbx_description
1 polymer ?
#
loop_
_entity_poly.entity_id
_entity_poly.type
_entity_poly.pdbx_seq_one_letter_code
_entity_poly.pdbx_strand_id
1 'polypeptide(L)'
;MPEHIPDNLPPRGGFRSVRTRRLSFSLIASMALVASAGCDDKEPVDPTPTPTTPKYTAKIKRTSYGIPHITADNYGSLGFGQGYAFAQDHVCTLADQVLKVRGERARYLGQGAGNKHVGSDLAYLAMDLMGRAEAAFPTLSQEMQDMVTGYVAGYNKYLQDTPPEARPTECANAAWVKPITPVDLLAYNTDLTLLAGINALALTIPSATPPTVGAQSVDPKQAALRPQAPSLQELQRLKLADFGSNGWALGGERTDNGKGMVMANPHFPWEGELRLWESQLTVPGQMNVYGVGLMGVPAVLIGFNDNLAWTHTFSAGQRATIYQVQLVPGKPTVYKYGTEERQMTSKTFTILVKLSEGSLTNYTQTVWFSHYGPMIAFPDSAAPAGFPPGALGWNSQTALTLRDANIDNTKFLDQFHGMNKAKTLTEFKSVYATEQGLPWVNTMFADKDGNAWYTDATPTPNLTKDAYTKWATEANTPALNVTYGIFQALGFVVLNGSDPANEWQVEPGSRSPGLVPFAKVPQLERKDFVFNANDSYWLANPAAPLTGFSPLHGFEGVAQSPRTRMNAKVLTEATATGASGADGKFSFDELKTAVFSNRSSMEELLRAAVVERCTGKTTATYNGTAVDISQACALLAGWNGRYDLDQKGAFIFREFLGAYTGAQLVNKGPLFDVAFDPANPIATPNTLTPAPATGDDPVLVKLAQAVFTINRSGNALDKTLGQVQFTTRSGTAIPLHGGMHREGITNVMSYGAARTTVFDFAQPHTATYNANTLLAKEGYPINNGSSFIMALQFTDAGPNANAVLTYSQSGDPKSPHYADQTLRYSQKQWRPILFTDAQINGDANLVETTVSGG
;
A
#
# COMPACT_ATOMS: atom_id res chain seq x y z
N MET A 1 -12.41 58.74 -9.35
CA MET A 1 -13.51 59.22 -10.21
C MET A 1 -14.18 57.95 -10.75
N PRO A 2 -15.46 57.83 -10.60
CA PRO A 2 -16.23 56.62 -10.91
C PRO A 2 -16.97 56.79 -12.24
N GLU A 3 -17.30 55.69 -12.92
CA GLU A 3 -18.39 55.58 -13.89
C GLU A 3 -18.61 54.09 -14.19
N HIS A 4 -19.66 53.58 -13.95
CA HIS A 4 -21.07 53.47 -14.23
C HIS A 4 -21.47 52.03 -14.47
N ILE A 5 -22.31 51.51 -13.64
CA ILE A 5 -23.15 50.31 -13.81
C ILE A 5 -24.40 50.71 -14.60
N PRO A 6 -25.05 49.87 -15.36
CA PRO A 6 -26.47 49.75 -15.30
C PRO A 6 -27.01 48.38 -14.87
N ASP A 7 -27.88 48.44 -13.90
CA ASP A 7 -28.91 47.45 -13.53
C ASP A 7 -29.85 47.13 -14.71
N ASN A 8 -30.28 45.88 -14.78
CA ASN A 8 -31.65 45.54 -15.23
C ASN A 8 -32.03 44.11 -14.79
N LEU A 9 -32.84 44.07 -13.76
CA LEU A 9 -33.71 42.95 -13.42
C LEU A 9 -35.12 43.23 -13.91
N PRO A 10 -35.89 42.23 -14.36
CA PRO A 10 -37.33 42.26 -14.27
C PRO A 10 -37.93 41.12 -13.40
N PRO A 11 -39.26 41.16 -13.09
CA PRO A 11 -39.73 40.95 -11.73
C PRO A 11 -40.38 39.59 -11.49
N ARG A 12 -40.65 39.37 -10.19
CA ARG A 12 -41.41 38.21 -9.62
C ARG A 12 -42.91 38.21 -10.04
N GLY A 13 -43.43 37.04 -10.29
CA GLY A 13 -44.86 36.74 -10.30
C GLY A 13 -45.04 35.25 -10.07
N GLY A 14 -45.64 34.81 -9.04
CA GLY A 14 -47.00 34.73 -8.70
C GLY A 14 -47.41 33.24 -8.55
N PHE A 15 -47.54 32.74 -7.31
CA PHE A 15 -48.16 31.45 -6.93
C PHE A 15 -49.49 31.20 -7.62
N ARG A 16 -49.75 30.01 -8.13
CA ARG A 16 -51.07 29.39 -8.23
C ARG A 16 -51.03 27.89 -7.98
N SER A 17 -51.72 27.48 -6.95
CA SER A 17 -52.11 26.11 -6.60
C SER A 17 -53.06 25.49 -7.63
N VAL A 18 -52.88 24.22 -7.98
CA VAL A 18 -53.92 23.45 -8.64
C VAL A 18 -54.04 22.07 -7.98
N ARG A 19 -55.28 21.80 -7.66
CA ARG A 19 -55.93 20.70 -6.93
C ARG A 19 -55.69 19.33 -7.54
N THR A 20 -55.60 18.36 -6.65
CA THR A 20 -55.87 16.93 -6.80
C THR A 20 -57.16 16.63 -7.52
N ARG A 21 -57.12 15.71 -8.49
CA ARG A 21 -58.29 14.92 -8.93
C ARG A 21 -57.98 13.43 -8.83
N ARG A 22 -58.74 12.77 -7.96
CA ARG A 22 -58.95 11.33 -7.92
C ARG A 22 -59.83 10.96 -9.13
N LEU A 23 -59.56 9.88 -9.80
CA LEU A 23 -60.47 9.19 -10.69
C LEU A 23 -60.56 7.72 -10.31
N SER A 24 -61.81 7.31 -10.16
CA SER A 24 -62.29 6.05 -9.62
C SER A 24 -62.27 4.93 -10.67
N PHE A 25 -62.15 3.73 -10.18
CA PHE A 25 -62.41 2.47 -10.88
C PHE A 25 -63.83 2.37 -11.46
N SER A 26 -63.96 1.76 -12.64
CA SER A 26 -65.21 1.13 -13.09
C SER A 26 -64.87 -0.24 -13.71
N LEU A 27 -65.40 -1.27 -13.04
CA LEU A 27 -65.53 -2.63 -13.54
C LEU A 27 -66.67 -2.65 -14.60
N ILE A 28 -66.38 -3.33 -15.72
CA ILE A 28 -67.46 -3.88 -16.57
C ILE A 28 -67.14 -5.37 -16.80
N ALA A 29 -68.02 -6.20 -16.29
CA ALA A 29 -68.14 -7.60 -16.59
C ALA A 29 -68.99 -7.78 -17.87
N SER A 30 -68.60 -8.64 -18.76
CA SER A 30 -69.51 -9.18 -19.80
C SER A 30 -69.30 -10.67 -19.95
N MET A 31 -70.44 -11.34 -19.90
CA MET A 31 -70.65 -12.74 -19.84
C MET A 31 -70.51 -13.46 -21.19
N ALA A 32 -70.28 -14.73 -21.10
CA ALA A 32 -70.00 -15.79 -22.00
C ALA A 32 -71.02 -16.00 -23.16
N LEU A 33 -70.48 -16.53 -24.22
CA LEU A 33 -71.28 -17.53 -25.07
C LEU A 33 -70.36 -18.72 -25.41
N VAL A 34 -70.85 -19.89 -25.02
CA VAL A 34 -70.22 -21.18 -25.29
C VAL A 34 -70.63 -21.61 -26.74
N ALA A 35 -69.62 -22.00 -27.49
CA ALA A 35 -69.83 -22.87 -28.63
C ALA A 35 -68.81 -23.96 -28.66
N SER A 36 -69.20 -25.17 -28.42
CA SER A 36 -68.48 -26.43 -28.49
C SER A 36 -68.18 -26.85 -29.91
N ALA A 37 -66.88 -27.12 -30.21
CA ALA A 37 -66.50 -28.07 -31.26
C ALA A 37 -65.09 -28.54 -31.11
N GLY A 38 -64.88 -29.86 -30.97
CA GLY A 38 -63.73 -30.60 -31.51
C GLY A 38 -62.42 -30.62 -30.71
N CYS A 39 -62.20 -31.74 -30.04
CA CYS A 39 -60.93 -32.18 -29.56
C CYS A 39 -59.93 -32.35 -30.69
N ASP A 40 -58.75 -31.73 -30.53
CA ASP A 40 -57.46 -32.19 -31.04
C ASP A 40 -56.42 -31.91 -29.94
N ASP A 41 -55.95 -33.00 -29.30
CA ASP A 41 -54.90 -32.95 -28.30
C ASP A 41 -53.56 -32.62 -28.96
N LYS A 42 -53.20 -31.34 -28.90
CA LYS A 42 -51.80 -30.92 -29.02
C LYS A 42 -51.42 -30.29 -27.69
N GLU A 43 -50.49 -30.93 -26.97
CA GLU A 43 -49.83 -30.33 -25.84
C GLU A 43 -49.31 -28.95 -26.20
N PRO A 44 -49.46 -27.93 -25.32
CA PRO A 44 -48.83 -26.63 -25.56
C PRO A 44 -47.32 -26.80 -25.49
N VAL A 45 -46.66 -26.67 -26.63
CA VAL A 45 -45.19 -26.51 -26.70
C VAL A 45 -44.91 -25.21 -25.96
N ASP A 46 -44.28 -25.31 -24.79
CA ASP A 46 -43.70 -24.17 -24.10
C ASP A 46 -42.81 -23.40 -25.12
N PRO A 47 -42.96 -22.10 -25.28
CA PRO A 47 -42.11 -21.35 -26.17
C PRO A 47 -40.66 -21.51 -25.71
N THR A 48 -39.86 -22.16 -26.51
CA THR A 48 -38.41 -22.22 -26.31
C THR A 48 -37.93 -20.82 -25.98
N PRO A 49 -37.30 -20.56 -24.82
CA PRO A 49 -36.88 -19.23 -24.48
C PRO A 49 -35.95 -18.73 -25.60
N THR A 50 -36.26 -17.60 -26.20
CA THR A 50 -35.43 -16.94 -27.17
C THR A 50 -34.04 -16.76 -26.53
N PRO A 51 -32.94 -17.19 -27.14
CA PRO A 51 -31.61 -17.01 -26.57
C PRO A 51 -31.39 -15.50 -26.38
N THR A 52 -31.35 -15.05 -25.13
CA THR A 52 -30.98 -13.67 -24.83
C THR A 52 -29.51 -13.53 -25.15
N THR A 53 -29.16 -12.58 -26.02
CA THR A 53 -27.76 -12.24 -26.27
C THR A 53 -27.09 -11.85 -24.93
N PRO A 54 -25.99 -12.46 -24.55
CA PRO A 54 -25.33 -12.12 -23.26
C PRO A 54 -24.91 -10.66 -23.29
N LYS A 55 -25.11 -9.96 -22.18
CA LYS A 55 -24.77 -8.55 -22.02
C LYS A 55 -23.25 -8.33 -22.14
N TYR A 56 -22.45 -9.26 -21.62
CA TYR A 56 -20.99 -9.21 -21.61
C TYR A 56 -20.41 -10.46 -22.26
N THR A 57 -19.32 -10.28 -23.00
CA THR A 57 -18.50 -11.36 -23.56
C THR A 57 -17.05 -10.95 -23.56
N ALA A 58 -16.18 -11.79 -23.01
CA ALA A 58 -14.75 -11.56 -22.97
C ALA A 58 -13.97 -12.85 -23.29
N LYS A 59 -12.84 -12.68 -23.95
CA LYS A 59 -11.88 -13.75 -24.21
C LYS A 59 -10.77 -13.65 -23.16
N ILE A 60 -10.50 -14.76 -22.47
CA ILE A 60 -9.42 -14.89 -21.48
C ILE A 60 -8.43 -15.92 -22.00
N LYS A 61 -7.21 -15.50 -22.26
CA LYS A 61 -6.10 -16.36 -22.64
C LYS A 61 -5.14 -16.44 -21.46
N ARG A 62 -5.05 -17.60 -20.80
CA ARG A 62 -4.07 -17.83 -19.75
C ARG A 62 -2.83 -18.48 -20.34
N THR A 63 -1.70 -17.81 -20.20
CA THR A 63 -0.39 -18.28 -20.63
C THR A 63 0.36 -18.95 -19.48
N SER A 64 1.59 -19.39 -19.72
CA SER A 64 2.51 -19.92 -18.69
C SER A 64 2.46 -19.04 -17.43
N TYR A 65 2.57 -19.67 -16.26
CA TYR A 65 2.43 -19.04 -14.92
C TYR A 65 1.02 -18.55 -14.59
N GLY A 66 0.01 -18.91 -15.40
CA GLY A 66 -1.37 -18.56 -15.15
C GLY A 66 -1.74 -17.11 -15.46
N ILE A 67 -0.92 -16.38 -16.21
CA ILE A 67 -1.14 -14.96 -16.48
C ILE A 67 -2.32 -14.78 -17.44
N PRO A 68 -3.38 -14.04 -17.08
CA PRO A 68 -4.52 -13.79 -17.95
C PRO A 68 -4.29 -12.61 -18.88
N HIS A 69 -4.48 -12.82 -20.18
CA HIS A 69 -4.60 -11.81 -21.23
C HIS A 69 -6.08 -11.71 -21.61
N ILE A 70 -6.70 -10.60 -21.29
CA ILE A 70 -8.15 -10.40 -21.39
C ILE A 70 -8.45 -9.43 -22.51
N THR A 71 -9.24 -9.89 -23.50
CA THR A 71 -9.63 -9.08 -24.66
C THR A 71 -11.15 -9.02 -24.75
N ALA A 72 -11.69 -7.82 -24.98
CA ALA A 72 -13.11 -7.60 -25.21
C ALA A 72 -13.34 -6.36 -26.09
N ASP A 73 -14.54 -6.23 -26.66
CA ASP A 73 -14.90 -5.16 -27.59
C ASP A 73 -15.25 -3.83 -26.89
N ASN A 74 -15.46 -3.85 -25.57
CA ASN A 74 -15.81 -2.68 -24.77
C ASN A 74 -15.38 -2.87 -23.30
N TYR A 75 -15.37 -1.77 -22.54
CA TYR A 75 -14.89 -1.77 -21.14
C TYR A 75 -15.75 -2.60 -20.20
N GLY A 76 -17.09 -2.66 -20.40
CA GLY A 76 -17.96 -3.52 -19.60
C GLY A 76 -17.64 -5.01 -19.76
N SER A 77 -17.45 -5.46 -21.00
CA SER A 77 -17.04 -6.83 -21.30
C SER A 77 -15.61 -7.11 -20.84
N LEU A 78 -14.69 -6.11 -20.93
CA LEU A 78 -13.32 -6.24 -20.42
C LEU A 78 -13.33 -6.43 -18.91
N GLY A 79 -14.08 -5.59 -18.18
CA GLY A 79 -14.27 -5.72 -16.74
C GLY A 79 -14.85 -7.08 -16.36
N PHE A 80 -15.84 -7.57 -17.12
CA PHE A 80 -16.43 -8.89 -16.89
C PHE A 80 -15.38 -10.01 -16.99
N GLY A 81 -14.57 -10.01 -18.04
CA GLY A 81 -13.47 -10.97 -18.16
C GLY A 81 -12.45 -10.86 -17.03
N GLN A 82 -12.08 -9.62 -16.63
CA GLN A 82 -11.13 -9.39 -15.55
C GLN A 82 -11.67 -9.86 -14.20
N GLY A 83 -12.91 -9.52 -13.85
CA GLY A 83 -13.53 -9.95 -12.59
C GLY A 83 -13.69 -11.47 -12.48
N TYR A 84 -14.02 -12.14 -13.60
CA TYR A 84 -14.09 -13.61 -13.67
C TYR A 84 -12.70 -14.24 -13.47
N ALA A 85 -11.69 -13.80 -14.22
CA ALA A 85 -10.34 -14.31 -14.12
C ALA A 85 -9.70 -14.04 -12.74
N PHE A 86 -9.95 -12.87 -12.18
CA PHE A 86 -9.50 -12.53 -10.82
C PHE A 86 -10.14 -13.45 -9.76
N ALA A 87 -11.43 -13.72 -9.87
CA ALA A 87 -12.14 -14.57 -8.92
C ALA A 87 -11.61 -16.02 -8.93
N GLN A 88 -11.16 -16.55 -10.08
CA GLN A 88 -10.49 -17.83 -10.17
C GLN A 88 -9.23 -17.91 -9.29
N ASP A 89 -8.50 -16.81 -9.15
CA ASP A 89 -7.23 -16.74 -8.42
C ASP A 89 -7.40 -16.27 -6.96
N HIS A 90 -8.40 -15.39 -6.66
CA HIS A 90 -8.44 -14.62 -5.40
C HIS A 90 -9.84 -14.33 -4.86
N VAL A 91 -10.83 -15.19 -5.10
CA VAL A 91 -12.23 -14.96 -4.66
C VAL A 91 -12.34 -14.71 -3.16
N CYS A 92 -11.62 -15.46 -2.32
CA CYS A 92 -11.68 -15.37 -0.87
C CYS A 92 -11.21 -13.99 -0.37
N THR A 93 -10.11 -13.47 -0.95
CA THR A 93 -9.54 -12.18 -0.55
C THR A 93 -10.52 -11.04 -0.80
N LEU A 94 -11.11 -10.96 -2.00
CA LEU A 94 -12.05 -9.89 -2.31
C LEU A 94 -13.33 -10.00 -1.47
N ALA A 95 -13.85 -11.20 -1.25
CA ALA A 95 -15.02 -11.42 -0.40
C ALA A 95 -14.79 -10.92 1.04
N ASP A 96 -13.60 -11.16 1.64
CA ASP A 96 -13.25 -10.61 2.96
C ASP A 96 -13.20 -9.09 2.96
N GLN A 97 -12.62 -8.48 1.91
CA GLN A 97 -12.52 -7.02 1.83
C GLN A 97 -13.90 -6.36 1.69
N VAL A 98 -14.83 -7.02 0.98
CA VAL A 98 -16.23 -6.56 0.92
C VAL A 98 -16.90 -6.65 2.29
N LEU A 99 -16.67 -7.71 3.07
CA LEU A 99 -17.16 -7.76 4.46
C LEU A 99 -16.62 -6.59 5.30
N LYS A 100 -15.33 -6.27 5.12
CA LYS A 100 -14.67 -5.18 5.83
C LYS A 100 -15.36 -3.84 5.57
N VAL A 101 -15.52 -3.47 4.30
CA VAL A 101 -16.11 -2.15 3.95
C VAL A 101 -17.60 -2.06 4.26
N ARG A 102 -18.32 -3.18 4.31
CA ARG A 102 -19.71 -3.25 4.76
C ARG A 102 -19.85 -3.20 6.29
N GLY A 103 -18.77 -3.38 7.07
CA GLY A 103 -18.83 -3.51 8.52
C GLY A 103 -19.55 -4.79 8.96
N GLU A 104 -19.27 -5.93 8.31
CA GLU A 104 -19.93 -7.23 8.56
C GLU A 104 -18.97 -8.34 9.04
N ARG A 105 -17.69 -8.04 9.30
CA ARG A 105 -16.73 -9.07 9.76
C ARG A 105 -17.16 -9.72 11.07
N ALA A 106 -17.57 -8.93 12.05
CA ALA A 106 -18.03 -9.46 13.35
C ALA A 106 -19.23 -10.41 13.23
N ARG A 107 -20.14 -10.15 12.27
CA ARG A 107 -21.30 -10.97 11.99
C ARG A 107 -20.95 -12.37 11.49
N TYR A 108 -19.95 -12.51 10.62
CA TYR A 108 -19.60 -13.79 10.00
C TYR A 108 -18.44 -14.49 10.67
N LEU A 109 -17.45 -13.74 11.14
CA LEU A 109 -16.16 -14.24 11.60
C LEU A 109 -16.01 -14.17 13.13
N GLY A 110 -17.05 -13.63 13.82
CA GLY A 110 -17.02 -13.46 15.27
C GLY A 110 -16.24 -12.21 15.69
N GLN A 111 -16.10 -12.03 17.00
CA GLN A 111 -15.54 -10.80 17.59
C GLN A 111 -14.05 -10.58 17.27
N GLY A 112 -13.30 -11.65 16.95
CA GLY A 112 -11.84 -11.59 16.78
C GLY A 112 -11.07 -11.39 18.10
N ALA A 113 -9.75 -11.59 18.07
CA ALA A 113 -8.89 -11.33 19.23
C ALA A 113 -8.94 -9.85 19.62
N GLY A 114 -9.14 -9.54 20.92
CA GLY A 114 -9.29 -8.16 21.40
C GLY A 114 -10.49 -7.43 20.82
N ASN A 115 -11.50 -8.15 20.32
CA ASN A 115 -12.69 -7.61 19.63
C ASN A 115 -12.33 -6.82 18.37
N LYS A 116 -11.25 -7.19 17.66
CA LYS A 116 -10.75 -6.47 16.49
C LYS A 116 -11.75 -6.37 15.34
N HIS A 117 -12.60 -7.41 15.14
CA HIS A 117 -13.63 -7.37 14.09
C HIS A 117 -14.75 -6.39 14.45
N VAL A 118 -15.12 -6.31 15.73
CA VAL A 118 -16.09 -5.31 16.23
C VAL A 118 -15.55 -3.90 16.01
N GLY A 119 -14.28 -3.68 16.37
CA GLY A 119 -13.60 -2.40 16.13
C GLY A 119 -13.49 -2.04 14.64
N SER A 120 -13.14 -3.01 13.80
CA SER A 120 -13.10 -2.84 12.35
C SER A 120 -14.45 -2.42 11.80
N ASP A 121 -15.51 -3.16 12.11
CA ASP A 121 -16.85 -2.89 11.57
C ASP A 121 -17.33 -1.49 11.95
N LEU A 122 -17.15 -1.08 13.20
CA LEU A 122 -17.49 0.27 13.66
C LEU A 122 -16.66 1.37 12.96
N ALA A 123 -15.38 1.13 12.76
CA ALA A 123 -14.49 2.09 12.09
C ALA A 123 -14.89 2.30 10.63
N TYR A 124 -15.18 1.22 9.89
CA TYR A 124 -15.59 1.30 8.50
C TYR A 124 -16.98 1.91 8.32
N LEU A 125 -17.91 1.63 9.23
CA LEU A 125 -19.21 2.32 9.28
C LEU A 125 -19.05 3.81 9.63
N ALA A 126 -18.11 4.18 10.50
CA ALA A 126 -17.82 5.57 10.85
C ALA A 126 -17.19 6.34 9.67
N MET A 127 -16.30 5.71 8.90
CA MET A 127 -15.72 6.28 7.68
C MET A 127 -16.74 6.41 6.54
N ASP A 128 -17.86 5.69 6.61
CA ASP A 128 -18.99 5.72 5.65
C ASP A 128 -18.55 5.42 4.20
N LEU A 129 -17.65 4.43 4.03
CA LEU A 129 -17.10 4.13 2.69
C LEU A 129 -18.17 3.67 1.70
N MET A 130 -19.19 2.96 2.16
CA MET A 130 -20.32 2.54 1.31
C MET A 130 -21.12 3.74 0.80
N GLY A 131 -21.51 4.69 1.68
CA GLY A 131 -22.24 5.89 1.28
C GLY A 131 -21.41 6.81 0.37
N ARG A 132 -20.11 6.93 0.65
CA ARG A 132 -19.16 7.67 -0.23
C ARG A 132 -19.06 7.02 -1.61
N ALA A 133 -18.97 5.70 -1.69
CA ALA A 133 -18.89 4.96 -2.95
C ALA A 133 -20.20 5.07 -3.75
N GLU A 134 -21.36 5.01 -3.09
CA GLU A 134 -22.66 5.22 -3.74
C GLU A 134 -22.75 6.62 -4.38
N ALA A 135 -22.32 7.66 -3.65
CA ALA A 135 -22.26 9.03 -4.17
C ALA A 135 -21.20 9.23 -5.27
N ALA A 136 -20.08 8.52 -5.20
CA ALA A 136 -18.96 8.64 -6.13
C ALA A 136 -19.20 7.89 -7.45
N PHE A 137 -19.89 6.73 -7.43
CA PHE A 137 -20.04 5.88 -8.61
C PHE A 137 -20.57 6.63 -9.86
N PRO A 138 -21.62 7.46 -9.78
CA PRO A 138 -22.10 8.21 -10.94
C PRO A 138 -21.15 9.35 -11.40
N THR A 139 -20.12 9.67 -10.64
CA THR A 139 -19.12 10.71 -11.00
C THR A 139 -17.88 10.15 -11.70
N LEU A 140 -17.73 8.83 -11.75
CA LEU A 140 -16.72 8.18 -12.57
C LEU A 140 -16.99 8.40 -14.07
N SER A 141 -15.94 8.33 -14.88
CA SER A 141 -16.11 8.29 -16.34
C SER A 141 -17.01 7.11 -16.74
N GLN A 142 -17.73 7.22 -17.85
CA GLN A 142 -18.62 6.15 -18.32
C GLN A 142 -17.85 4.84 -18.54
N GLU A 143 -16.63 4.93 -19.09
CA GLU A 143 -15.75 3.78 -19.30
C GLU A 143 -15.44 3.06 -17.98
N MET A 144 -15.20 3.81 -16.91
CA MET A 144 -14.94 3.22 -15.58
C MET A 144 -16.21 2.71 -14.90
N GLN A 145 -17.36 3.35 -15.07
CA GLN A 145 -18.64 2.80 -14.62
C GLN A 145 -18.93 1.45 -15.28
N ASP A 146 -18.70 1.35 -16.60
CA ASP A 146 -18.87 0.12 -17.36
C ASP A 146 -17.87 -0.95 -16.90
N MET A 147 -16.59 -0.58 -16.72
CA MET A 147 -15.52 -1.47 -16.27
C MET A 147 -15.81 -2.06 -14.88
N VAL A 148 -16.22 -1.23 -13.92
CA VAL A 148 -16.58 -1.64 -12.55
C VAL A 148 -17.82 -2.54 -12.56
N THR A 149 -18.85 -2.17 -13.32
CA THR A 149 -20.09 -2.95 -13.42
C THR A 149 -19.82 -4.32 -14.05
N GLY A 150 -19.02 -4.34 -15.12
CA GLY A 150 -18.58 -5.58 -15.75
C GLY A 150 -17.77 -6.45 -14.83
N TYR A 151 -16.79 -5.88 -14.11
CA TYR A 151 -15.95 -6.61 -13.15
C TYR A 151 -16.78 -7.34 -12.09
N VAL A 152 -17.75 -6.63 -11.52
CA VAL A 152 -18.69 -7.20 -10.55
C VAL A 152 -19.52 -8.32 -11.17
N ALA A 153 -20.03 -8.13 -12.39
CA ALA A 153 -20.78 -9.17 -13.09
C ALA A 153 -19.93 -10.42 -13.33
N GLY A 154 -18.64 -10.26 -13.71
CA GLY A 154 -17.69 -11.36 -13.90
C GLY A 154 -17.38 -12.11 -12.61
N TYR A 155 -17.10 -11.40 -11.52
CA TYR A 155 -16.92 -11.98 -10.20
C TYR A 155 -18.16 -12.80 -9.77
N ASN A 156 -19.34 -12.23 -9.93
CA ASN A 156 -20.59 -12.90 -9.58
C ASN A 156 -20.89 -14.11 -10.48
N LYS A 157 -20.50 -14.06 -11.76
CA LYS A 157 -20.59 -15.21 -12.68
C LYS A 157 -19.69 -16.35 -12.23
N TYR A 158 -18.45 -16.06 -11.79
CA TYR A 158 -17.59 -17.09 -11.20
C TYR A 158 -18.24 -17.79 -10.00
N LEU A 159 -18.91 -17.01 -9.12
CA LEU A 159 -19.64 -17.60 -7.97
C LEU A 159 -20.81 -18.49 -8.39
N GLN A 160 -21.45 -18.22 -9.53
CA GLN A 160 -22.52 -19.04 -10.10
C GLN A 160 -21.96 -20.33 -10.71
N ASP A 161 -20.82 -20.23 -11.40
CA ASP A 161 -20.18 -21.36 -12.11
C ASP A 161 -19.41 -22.29 -11.15
N THR A 162 -19.01 -21.79 -9.97
CA THR A 162 -18.16 -22.51 -9.01
C THR A 162 -18.94 -22.78 -7.73
N PRO A 163 -19.40 -24.03 -7.50
CA PRO A 163 -20.15 -24.37 -6.31
C PRO A 163 -19.30 -24.11 -5.03
N PRO A 164 -19.95 -23.82 -3.90
CA PRO A 164 -19.25 -23.39 -2.67
C PRO A 164 -18.13 -24.31 -2.19
N GLU A 165 -18.30 -25.62 -2.35
CA GLU A 165 -17.35 -26.66 -1.95
C GLU A 165 -16.09 -26.74 -2.86
N ALA A 166 -16.23 -26.25 -4.10
CA ALA A 166 -15.14 -26.24 -5.07
C ALA A 166 -14.24 -24.99 -4.98
N ARG A 167 -14.63 -23.99 -4.18
CA ARG A 167 -13.85 -22.77 -3.93
C ARG A 167 -12.57 -23.08 -3.13
N PRO A 168 -11.60 -22.14 -3.09
CA PRO A 168 -10.40 -22.31 -2.28
C PRO A 168 -10.71 -22.66 -0.82
N THR A 169 -9.85 -23.46 -0.19
CA THR A 169 -10.09 -24.03 1.15
C THR A 169 -10.38 -22.96 2.21
N GLU A 170 -9.76 -21.78 2.08
CA GLU A 170 -9.92 -20.67 3.01
C GLU A 170 -11.35 -20.13 3.08
N CYS A 171 -12.13 -20.30 2.03
CA CYS A 171 -13.51 -19.81 1.97
C CYS A 171 -14.50 -20.83 1.37
N ALA A 172 -14.13 -22.10 1.27
CA ALA A 172 -15.03 -23.16 0.85
C ALA A 172 -16.25 -23.25 1.80
N ASN A 173 -17.44 -23.31 1.24
CA ASN A 173 -18.71 -23.30 1.98
C ASN A 173 -18.94 -22.09 2.91
N ALA A 174 -18.13 -21.04 2.78
CA ALA A 174 -18.25 -19.86 3.62
C ALA A 174 -19.50 -19.03 3.24
N ALA A 175 -20.42 -18.86 4.18
CA ALA A 175 -21.66 -18.12 3.98
C ALA A 175 -21.47 -16.63 3.67
N TRP A 176 -20.27 -16.10 3.90
CA TRP A 176 -19.90 -14.72 3.64
C TRP A 176 -19.37 -14.47 2.22
N VAL A 177 -19.05 -15.52 1.46
CA VAL A 177 -18.68 -15.40 0.04
C VAL A 177 -19.97 -15.28 -0.78
N LYS A 178 -20.35 -14.07 -1.10
CA LYS A 178 -21.62 -13.69 -1.71
C LYS A 178 -21.41 -12.85 -2.97
N PRO A 179 -22.43 -12.72 -3.82
CA PRO A 179 -22.45 -11.70 -4.86
C PRO A 179 -22.19 -10.30 -4.29
N ILE A 180 -21.43 -9.52 -5.03
CA ILE A 180 -21.07 -8.13 -4.71
C ILE A 180 -21.75 -7.16 -5.67
N THR A 181 -21.74 -5.88 -5.34
CA THR A 181 -22.28 -4.78 -6.15
C THR A 181 -21.16 -3.83 -6.62
N PRO A 182 -21.41 -2.98 -7.62
CA PRO A 182 -20.46 -1.94 -8.02
C PRO A 182 -20.05 -1.01 -6.87
N VAL A 183 -21.01 -0.73 -5.96
CA VAL A 183 -20.73 0.10 -4.76
C VAL A 183 -19.77 -0.61 -3.80
N ASP A 184 -19.89 -1.92 -3.60
CA ASP A 184 -18.95 -2.70 -2.77
C ASP A 184 -17.53 -2.63 -3.31
N LEU A 185 -17.38 -2.84 -4.62
CA LEU A 185 -16.08 -2.81 -5.27
C LEU A 185 -15.47 -1.40 -5.18
N LEU A 186 -16.26 -0.36 -5.41
CA LEU A 186 -15.78 1.02 -5.32
C LEU A 186 -15.45 1.41 -3.87
N ALA A 187 -16.25 0.99 -2.87
CA ALA A 187 -15.97 1.21 -1.46
C ALA A 187 -14.64 0.56 -1.05
N TYR A 188 -14.37 -0.65 -1.52
CA TYR A 188 -13.09 -1.30 -1.30
C TYR A 188 -11.93 -0.58 -2.02
N ASN A 189 -12.13 -0.13 -3.26
CA ASN A 189 -11.10 0.66 -3.96
C ASN A 189 -10.83 2.00 -3.24
N THR A 190 -11.85 2.62 -2.65
CA THR A 190 -11.68 3.82 -1.80
C THR A 190 -10.87 3.48 -0.53
N ASP A 191 -11.13 2.34 0.11
CA ASP A 191 -10.35 1.85 1.25
C ASP A 191 -8.84 1.73 0.92
N LEU A 192 -8.49 1.24 -0.26
CA LEU A 192 -7.10 1.18 -0.71
C LEU A 192 -6.44 2.57 -0.80
N THR A 193 -7.21 3.62 -1.11
CA THR A 193 -6.64 4.99 -1.15
C THR A 193 -6.29 5.51 0.24
N LEU A 194 -6.91 4.99 1.29
CA LEU A 194 -6.75 5.40 2.69
C LEU A 194 -5.59 4.70 3.41
N LEU A 195 -4.91 3.77 2.75
CA LEU A 195 -3.86 2.92 3.35
C LEU A 195 -2.76 3.74 4.07
N ALA A 196 -2.36 4.87 3.50
CA ALA A 196 -1.32 5.74 4.05
C ALA A 196 -1.87 6.91 4.90
N GLY A 197 -3.07 6.79 5.39
CA GLY A 197 -3.77 7.80 6.17
C GLY A 197 -4.61 7.19 7.30
N ILE A 198 -5.91 7.45 7.25
CA ILE A 198 -6.86 7.05 8.30
C ILE A 198 -6.90 5.54 8.56
N ASN A 199 -6.65 4.70 7.55
CA ASN A 199 -6.64 3.25 7.71
C ASN A 199 -5.63 2.76 8.76
N ALA A 200 -4.48 3.42 8.85
CA ALA A 200 -3.48 3.10 9.88
C ALA A 200 -4.01 3.35 11.31
N LEU A 201 -5.01 4.21 11.46
CA LEU A 201 -5.61 4.62 12.73
C LEU A 201 -7.07 4.19 12.87
N ALA A 202 -7.62 3.41 11.95
CA ALA A 202 -9.06 3.08 11.91
C ALA A 202 -9.57 2.50 13.25
N LEU A 203 -8.82 1.60 13.88
CA LEU A 203 -9.20 0.99 15.16
C LEU A 203 -9.15 1.95 16.36
N THR A 204 -8.59 3.15 16.21
CA THR A 204 -8.63 4.19 17.26
C THR A 204 -9.94 4.98 17.26
N ILE A 205 -10.71 4.93 16.18
CA ILE A 205 -12.00 5.62 16.05
C ILE A 205 -13.03 5.10 17.06
N PRO A 206 -13.35 3.80 17.13
CA PRO A 206 -14.31 3.29 18.10
C PRO A 206 -13.83 3.39 19.55
N SER A 207 -12.55 3.66 19.77
CA SER A 207 -12.01 3.83 21.13
C SER A 207 -12.24 5.24 21.70
N ALA A 208 -12.55 6.22 20.83
CA ALA A 208 -12.78 7.61 21.21
C ALA A 208 -14.17 7.80 21.81
N THR A 209 -14.21 7.88 23.15
CA THR A 209 -15.44 8.15 23.89
C THR A 209 -15.23 9.35 24.82
N PRO A 210 -16.20 10.28 24.90
CA PRO A 210 -16.09 11.40 25.82
C PRO A 210 -16.03 10.92 27.27
N PRO A 211 -15.29 11.59 28.16
CA PRO A 211 -15.26 11.25 29.56
C PRO A 211 -16.66 11.38 30.14
N THR A 212 -17.08 10.34 30.87
CA THR A 212 -18.43 10.28 31.48
C THR A 212 -18.50 11.21 32.69
N VAL A 213 -19.54 12.03 32.74
CA VAL A 213 -19.92 12.76 33.94
C VAL A 213 -20.88 11.86 34.73
N GLY A 214 -20.36 11.14 35.70
CA GLY A 214 -21.11 10.18 36.53
C GLY A 214 -20.95 8.71 36.10
N ALA A 215 -21.14 7.78 37.04
CA ALA A 215 -21.07 6.35 36.75
C ALA A 215 -22.33 5.90 35.99
N GLN A 216 -22.17 5.61 34.68
CA GLN A 216 -23.19 4.90 33.92
C GLN A 216 -22.94 3.39 34.06
N SER A 217 -23.98 2.63 34.42
CA SER A 217 -23.94 1.17 34.37
C SER A 217 -23.90 0.72 32.91
N VAL A 218 -22.78 0.15 32.48
CA VAL A 218 -22.66 -0.46 31.16
C VAL A 218 -23.18 -1.91 31.27
N ASP A 219 -24.03 -2.31 30.35
CA ASP A 219 -24.45 -3.73 30.23
C ASP A 219 -23.19 -4.61 30.13
N PRO A 220 -22.98 -5.62 31.01
CA PRO A 220 -21.80 -6.48 30.96
C PRO A 220 -21.58 -7.16 29.62
N LYS A 221 -22.64 -7.46 28.86
CA LYS A 221 -22.53 -8.04 27.50
C LYS A 221 -21.95 -7.04 26.52
N GLN A 222 -22.38 -5.79 26.58
CA GLN A 222 -21.83 -4.70 25.74
C GLN A 222 -20.37 -4.40 26.14
N ALA A 223 -20.07 -4.41 27.45
CA ALA A 223 -18.71 -4.21 27.93
C ALA A 223 -17.73 -5.27 27.43
N ALA A 224 -18.15 -6.55 27.39
CA ALA A 224 -17.34 -7.66 26.91
C ALA A 224 -17.00 -7.57 25.41
N LEU A 225 -17.83 -6.89 24.63
CA LEU A 225 -17.65 -6.72 23.18
C LEU A 225 -16.96 -5.40 22.81
N ARG A 226 -16.62 -4.56 23.79
CA ARG A 226 -15.96 -3.27 23.53
C ARG A 226 -14.62 -3.48 22.84
N PRO A 227 -14.37 -2.83 21.67
CA PRO A 227 -13.08 -2.91 20.98
C PRO A 227 -11.94 -2.40 21.85
N GLN A 228 -10.82 -3.09 21.78
CA GLN A 228 -9.58 -2.61 22.39
C GLN A 228 -8.86 -1.71 21.40
N ALA A 229 -8.41 -0.54 21.86
CA ALA A 229 -7.57 0.32 21.05
C ALA A 229 -6.21 -0.36 20.82
N PRO A 230 -5.60 -0.19 19.63
CA PRO A 230 -4.29 -0.74 19.36
C PRO A 230 -3.24 -0.12 20.28
N SER A 231 -2.34 -0.95 20.81
CA SER A 231 -1.20 -0.49 21.58
C SER A 231 -0.24 0.34 20.71
N LEU A 232 0.61 1.16 21.33
CA LEU A 232 1.65 1.91 20.62
C LEU A 232 2.59 0.98 19.82
N GLN A 233 2.88 -0.20 20.37
CA GLN A 233 3.71 -1.20 19.69
C GLN A 233 3.02 -1.78 18.45
N GLU A 234 1.70 -2.00 18.49
CA GLU A 234 0.92 -2.42 17.34
C GLU A 234 0.87 -1.31 16.27
N LEU A 235 0.68 -0.06 16.69
CA LEU A 235 0.76 1.09 15.77
C LEU A 235 2.15 1.26 15.16
N GLN A 236 3.21 1.03 15.90
CA GLN A 236 4.57 1.03 15.38
C GLN A 236 4.81 -0.11 14.38
N ARG A 237 4.19 -1.29 14.59
CA ARG A 237 4.19 -2.40 13.62
C ARG A 237 3.34 -2.11 12.39
N LEU A 238 2.28 -1.32 12.54
CA LEU A 238 1.46 -0.83 11.43
C LEU A 238 2.12 0.33 10.68
N LYS A 239 3.29 0.82 11.14
CA LYS A 239 4.03 1.83 10.41
C LYS A 239 4.24 1.38 8.97
N LEU A 240 3.90 2.29 8.08
CA LEU A 240 4.13 2.18 6.65
C LEU A 240 5.61 2.06 6.28
N ALA A 241 6.52 2.14 7.29
CA ALA A 241 7.96 1.91 7.16
C ALA A 241 8.32 0.49 6.66
N ASP A 242 7.41 -0.48 6.77
CA ASP A 242 7.60 -1.82 6.20
C ASP A 242 7.22 -1.90 4.71
N PHE A 243 6.50 -0.88 4.18
CA PHE A 243 6.33 -0.72 2.75
C PHE A 243 7.57 -0.07 2.17
N GLY A 244 8.14 -0.73 1.23
CA GLY A 244 9.26 -0.21 0.48
C GLY A 244 9.01 -0.36 -1.00
N SER A 245 9.87 0.18 -1.81
CA SER A 245 9.93 -0.08 -3.25
C SER A 245 11.23 0.50 -3.80
N ASN A 246 11.65 0.02 -4.95
CA ASN A 246 12.55 0.76 -5.82
C ASN A 246 11.85 0.99 -7.15
N GLY A 247 12.01 2.16 -7.71
CA GLY A 247 11.55 2.47 -9.06
C GLY A 247 12.62 3.25 -9.79
N TRP A 248 13.04 2.78 -10.97
CA TRP A 248 13.96 3.48 -11.85
C TRP A 248 13.28 3.72 -13.19
N ALA A 249 13.44 4.92 -13.73
CA ALA A 249 13.09 5.24 -15.10
C ALA A 249 14.30 5.88 -15.77
N LEU A 250 14.83 5.21 -16.79
CA LEU A 250 16.01 5.62 -17.52
C LEU A 250 15.57 6.27 -18.84
N GLY A 251 16.07 7.45 -19.09
CA GLY A 251 15.93 8.15 -20.38
C GLY A 251 17.01 7.72 -21.36
N GLY A 252 16.88 8.14 -22.60
CA GLY A 252 17.74 7.70 -23.69
C GLY A 252 19.22 8.00 -23.54
N GLU A 253 19.61 8.97 -22.71
CA GLU A 253 21.03 9.24 -22.41
C GLU A 253 21.69 8.17 -21.54
N ARG A 254 20.89 7.37 -20.79
CA ARG A 254 21.37 6.31 -19.87
C ARG A 254 21.08 4.90 -20.38
N THR A 255 20.67 4.74 -21.62
CA THR A 255 20.38 3.45 -22.24
C THR A 255 21.21 3.26 -23.50
N ASP A 256 21.57 2.01 -23.80
CA ASP A 256 22.39 1.65 -24.94
C ASP A 256 21.73 1.94 -26.30
N ASN A 257 20.40 1.81 -26.35
CA ASN A 257 19.61 2.00 -27.57
C ASN A 257 18.93 3.38 -27.70
N GLY A 258 19.17 4.29 -26.76
CA GLY A 258 18.60 5.65 -26.78
C GLY A 258 17.10 5.74 -26.47
N LYS A 259 16.44 4.64 -26.09
CA LYS A 259 15.02 4.58 -25.73
C LYS A 259 14.85 4.39 -24.22
N GLY A 260 13.65 4.65 -23.69
CA GLY A 260 13.38 4.52 -22.28
C GLY A 260 13.45 3.08 -21.77
N MET A 261 13.87 2.94 -20.51
CA MET A 261 13.78 1.71 -19.73
C MET A 261 13.12 1.96 -18.38
N VAL A 262 12.42 0.96 -17.84
CA VAL A 262 11.83 1.01 -16.50
C VAL A 262 12.21 -0.25 -15.72
N MET A 263 12.62 -0.05 -14.46
CA MET A 263 12.72 -1.11 -13.47
C MET A 263 11.67 -0.86 -12.38
N ALA A 264 10.72 -1.79 -12.26
CA ALA A 264 9.76 -1.83 -11.17
C ALA A 264 10.20 -2.87 -10.15
N ASN A 265 10.21 -2.47 -8.88
CA ASN A 265 10.44 -3.37 -7.76
C ASN A 265 9.69 -2.88 -6.51
N PRO A 266 8.35 -2.98 -6.49
CA PRO A 266 7.56 -2.73 -5.29
C PRO A 266 7.86 -3.77 -4.23
N HIS A 267 7.97 -3.33 -2.96
CA HIS A 267 8.11 -4.19 -1.80
C HIS A 267 6.79 -4.19 -1.03
N PHE A 268 6.02 -5.23 -1.24
CA PHE A 268 4.67 -5.37 -0.72
C PHE A 268 4.50 -6.72 -0.03
N PRO A 269 3.43 -6.88 0.79
CA PRO A 269 3.09 -8.17 1.39
C PRO A 269 2.89 -9.27 0.33
N TRP A 270 3.32 -10.49 0.66
CA TRP A 270 3.13 -11.66 -0.18
C TRP A 270 1.81 -12.38 0.10
N GLU A 271 1.01 -11.85 0.99
CA GLU A 271 -0.24 -12.41 1.48
C GLU A 271 -1.27 -11.30 1.65
N GLY A 272 -2.55 -11.65 1.54
CA GLY A 272 -3.66 -10.73 1.75
C GLY A 272 -3.94 -9.80 0.57
N GLU A 273 -4.72 -8.78 0.84
CA GLU A 273 -5.30 -7.84 -0.13
C GLU A 273 -4.30 -6.88 -0.77
N LEU A 274 -3.12 -6.72 -0.17
CA LEU A 274 -2.06 -5.86 -0.72
C LEU A 274 -1.13 -6.60 -1.69
N ARG A 275 -1.42 -7.86 -2.00
CA ARG A 275 -0.74 -8.56 -3.11
C ARG A 275 -1.05 -7.86 -4.43
N LEU A 276 -0.13 -7.98 -5.35
CA LEU A 276 -0.32 -7.57 -6.74
C LEU A 276 -0.79 -8.78 -7.55
N TRP A 277 -1.67 -8.56 -8.50
CA TRP A 277 -2.17 -9.55 -9.44
C TRP A 277 -1.87 -9.08 -10.86
N GLU A 278 -1.31 -9.96 -11.67
CA GLU A 278 -0.78 -9.65 -13.00
C GLU A 278 -1.81 -9.94 -14.09
N SER A 279 -1.96 -9.03 -15.07
CA SER A 279 -2.87 -9.21 -16.19
C SER A 279 -2.52 -8.32 -17.38
N GLN A 280 -3.00 -8.69 -18.57
CA GLN A 280 -3.10 -7.80 -19.71
C GLN A 280 -4.58 -7.49 -19.99
N LEU A 281 -4.87 -6.22 -20.26
CA LEU A 281 -6.22 -5.71 -20.53
C LEU A 281 -6.24 -5.06 -21.90
N THR A 282 -7.08 -5.55 -22.81
CA THR A 282 -7.14 -5.10 -24.20
C THR A 282 -8.57 -4.79 -24.65
N VAL A 283 -8.79 -3.54 -25.06
CA VAL A 283 -9.93 -3.16 -25.91
C VAL A 283 -9.33 -2.73 -27.24
N PRO A 284 -9.52 -3.50 -28.33
CA PRO A 284 -8.85 -3.26 -29.61
C PRO A 284 -9.02 -1.83 -30.11
N GLY A 285 -7.91 -1.19 -30.50
CA GLY A 285 -7.87 0.20 -30.97
C GLY A 285 -7.98 1.27 -29.89
N GLN A 286 -8.35 0.93 -28.65
CA GLN A 286 -8.55 1.88 -27.55
C GLN A 286 -7.49 1.73 -26.44
N MET A 287 -7.24 0.52 -25.96
CA MET A 287 -6.34 0.25 -24.86
C MET A 287 -5.68 -1.13 -25.03
N ASN A 288 -4.38 -1.22 -24.80
CA ASN A 288 -3.63 -2.45 -24.65
C ASN A 288 -2.57 -2.22 -23.58
N VAL A 289 -2.77 -2.73 -22.37
CA VAL A 289 -1.94 -2.45 -21.22
C VAL A 289 -1.62 -3.74 -20.46
N TYR A 290 -0.38 -3.91 -20.06
CA TYR A 290 0.10 -5.05 -19.28
C TYR A 290 0.72 -4.59 -17.97
N GLY A 291 0.48 -5.33 -16.91
CA GLY A 291 1.13 -5.09 -15.62
C GLY A 291 0.39 -5.69 -14.45
N VAL A 292 0.48 -5.04 -13.30
CA VAL A 292 -0.14 -5.49 -12.06
C VAL A 292 -1.10 -4.45 -11.49
N GLY A 293 -2.19 -4.94 -10.88
CA GLY A 293 -3.06 -4.18 -9.99
C GLY A 293 -3.02 -4.74 -8.57
N LEU A 294 -3.44 -3.95 -7.59
CA LEU A 294 -3.80 -4.49 -6.28
C LEU A 294 -5.04 -5.36 -6.42
N MET A 295 -5.24 -6.29 -5.47
CA MET A 295 -6.39 -7.20 -5.48
C MET A 295 -7.70 -6.44 -5.65
N GLY A 296 -8.55 -6.85 -6.61
CA GLY A 296 -9.86 -6.25 -6.84
C GLY A 296 -9.86 -4.84 -7.48
N VAL A 297 -8.73 -4.36 -8.01
CA VAL A 297 -8.67 -3.09 -8.75
C VAL A 297 -8.83 -3.34 -10.24
N PRO A 298 -9.87 -2.76 -10.89
CA PRO A 298 -10.12 -2.97 -12.31
C PRO A 298 -9.24 -2.07 -13.23
N ALA A 299 -7.93 -2.05 -12.98
CA ALA A 299 -6.94 -1.28 -13.75
C ALA A 299 -5.52 -1.82 -13.52
N VAL A 300 -4.61 -1.51 -14.43
CA VAL A 300 -3.17 -1.72 -14.23
C VAL A 300 -2.58 -0.53 -13.46
N LEU A 301 -1.97 -0.81 -12.30
CA LEU A 301 -1.36 0.22 -11.45
C LEU A 301 0.13 0.42 -11.76
N ILE A 302 0.88 -0.66 -11.99
CA ILE A 302 2.29 -0.64 -12.41
C ILE A 302 2.39 -1.45 -13.69
N GLY A 303 2.94 -0.90 -14.75
CA GLY A 303 3.01 -1.62 -16.00
C GLY A 303 3.42 -0.77 -17.20
N PHE A 304 2.97 -1.18 -18.39
CA PHE A 304 3.32 -0.53 -19.65
C PHE A 304 2.26 -0.78 -20.73
N ASN A 305 2.30 0.05 -21.75
CA ASN A 305 1.62 -0.14 -23.02
C ASN A 305 2.63 -0.04 -24.18
N ASP A 306 2.16 0.03 -25.41
CA ASP A 306 3.02 0.09 -26.60
C ASP A 306 4.00 1.27 -26.62
N ASN A 307 3.74 2.35 -25.86
CA ASN A 307 4.44 3.62 -25.96
C ASN A 307 5.18 4.05 -24.69
N LEU A 308 4.70 3.66 -23.52
CA LEU A 308 5.18 4.17 -22.23
C LEU A 308 5.06 3.12 -21.13
N ALA A 309 5.90 3.28 -20.11
CA ALA A 309 5.94 2.41 -18.94
C ALA A 309 6.08 3.25 -17.68
N TRP A 310 5.54 2.73 -16.58
CA TRP A 310 5.61 3.41 -15.29
C TRP A 310 5.70 2.42 -14.13
N THR A 311 6.28 2.90 -13.06
CA THR A 311 6.32 2.21 -11.77
C THR A 311 6.07 3.18 -10.64
N HIS A 312 5.74 2.64 -9.48
CA HIS A 312 5.45 3.39 -8.29
C HIS A 312 6.32 2.97 -7.11
N THR A 313 6.57 3.92 -6.21
CA THR A 313 7.11 3.67 -4.88
C THR A 313 6.22 4.32 -3.84
N PHE A 314 6.19 3.78 -2.63
CA PHE A 314 5.48 4.41 -1.53
C PHE A 314 6.10 5.77 -1.22
N SER A 315 5.27 6.85 -1.20
CA SER A 315 5.74 8.22 -0.96
C SER A 315 5.96 8.50 0.53
N ALA A 316 7.00 9.28 0.86
CA ALA A 316 7.28 9.75 2.21
C ALA A 316 6.34 10.86 2.71
N GLY A 317 5.46 11.39 1.85
CA GLY A 317 4.57 12.51 2.18
C GLY A 317 3.52 12.17 3.23
N GLN A 318 2.97 13.17 3.88
CA GLN A 318 1.92 13.09 4.90
C GLN A 318 0.55 13.31 4.24
N ARG A 319 -0.40 12.39 4.42
CA ARG A 319 -1.75 12.47 3.83
C ARG A 319 -2.83 12.71 4.87
N ALA A 320 -2.46 12.67 6.13
CA ALA A 320 -3.39 12.90 7.22
C ALA A 320 -2.77 13.82 8.26
N THR A 321 -3.61 14.63 8.88
CA THR A 321 -3.24 15.45 10.04
C THR A 321 -4.14 15.09 11.21
N ILE A 322 -3.54 14.94 12.39
CA ILE A 322 -4.27 14.82 13.65
C ILE A 322 -4.44 16.22 14.21
N TYR A 323 -5.60 16.51 14.76
CA TYR A 323 -5.87 17.76 15.44
C TYR A 323 -6.15 17.50 16.92
N GLN A 324 -5.43 18.18 17.80
CA GLN A 324 -5.75 18.26 19.21
C GLN A 324 -6.64 19.48 19.45
N VAL A 325 -7.91 19.24 19.83
CA VAL A 325 -8.88 20.28 20.13
C VAL A 325 -8.95 20.49 21.64
N GLN A 326 -9.03 21.78 22.08
CA GLN A 326 -9.27 22.16 23.47
C GLN A 326 -10.76 22.10 23.76
N LEU A 327 -11.13 21.39 24.81
CA LEU A 327 -12.54 21.27 25.23
C LEU A 327 -12.96 22.46 26.06
N VAL A 328 -14.26 22.79 25.98
CA VAL A 328 -14.88 23.77 26.86
C VAL A 328 -15.07 23.16 28.26
N PRO A 329 -14.63 23.81 29.34
CA PRO A 329 -14.73 23.25 30.68
C PRO A 329 -16.17 22.81 31.03
N GLY A 330 -16.33 21.56 31.49
CA GLY A 330 -17.62 20.97 31.82
C GLY A 330 -18.46 20.52 30.62
N LYS A 331 -17.99 20.69 29.38
CA LYS A 331 -18.71 20.32 28.16
C LYS A 331 -17.80 19.36 27.32
N PRO A 332 -17.77 18.06 27.62
CA PRO A 332 -16.77 17.15 27.02
C PRO A 332 -16.94 16.91 25.51
N THR A 333 -18.06 17.34 24.91
CA THR A 333 -18.36 17.23 23.48
C THR A 333 -18.40 18.58 22.76
N VAL A 334 -17.94 19.65 23.43
CA VAL A 334 -17.81 21.01 22.85
C VAL A 334 -16.35 21.43 22.87
N TYR A 335 -15.84 21.91 21.77
CA TYR A 335 -14.45 22.36 21.66
C TYR A 335 -14.35 23.83 21.22
N LYS A 336 -13.23 24.45 21.56
CA LYS A 336 -12.91 25.82 21.15
C LYS A 336 -12.39 25.83 19.71
N TYR A 337 -12.76 26.84 18.95
CA TYR A 337 -12.24 27.10 17.61
C TYR A 337 -12.15 28.63 17.39
N GLY A 338 -10.93 29.17 17.48
CA GLY A 338 -10.74 30.62 17.57
C GLY A 338 -11.53 31.22 18.76
N THR A 339 -12.48 32.07 18.47
CA THR A 339 -13.40 32.69 19.47
C THR A 339 -14.72 31.91 19.61
N GLU A 340 -14.96 30.88 18.83
CA GLU A 340 -16.20 30.11 18.80
C GLU A 340 -16.15 28.86 19.68
N GLU A 341 -17.31 28.43 20.18
CA GLU A 341 -17.54 27.09 20.71
C GLU A 341 -18.21 26.23 19.63
N ARG A 342 -17.66 25.07 19.29
CA ARG A 342 -18.22 24.14 18.30
C ARG A 342 -18.63 22.83 18.96
N GLN A 343 -19.90 22.42 18.69
CA GLN A 343 -20.43 21.14 19.13
C GLN A 343 -19.95 20.01 18.22
N MET A 344 -19.41 18.92 18.78
CA MET A 344 -19.16 17.68 18.06
C MET A 344 -20.48 17.02 17.66
N THR A 345 -20.48 16.37 16.50
CA THR A 345 -21.59 15.52 16.05
C THR A 345 -21.37 14.06 16.44
N SER A 346 -22.40 13.28 16.49
CA SER A 346 -22.31 11.85 16.78
C SER A 346 -23.24 11.02 15.92
N LYS A 347 -22.84 9.77 15.68
CA LYS A 347 -23.64 8.77 14.99
C LYS A 347 -23.57 7.46 15.77
N THR A 348 -24.73 6.84 16.01
CA THR A 348 -24.80 5.57 16.72
C THR A 348 -24.95 4.43 15.71
N PHE A 349 -24.08 3.43 15.82
CA PHE A 349 -24.07 2.24 14.98
C PHE A 349 -24.44 1.03 15.79
N THR A 350 -25.24 0.13 15.20
CA THR A 350 -25.54 -1.19 15.73
C THR A 350 -25.04 -2.24 14.75
N ILE A 351 -24.19 -3.13 15.19
CA ILE A 351 -23.64 -4.22 14.40
C ILE A 351 -24.06 -5.57 15.01
N LEU A 352 -24.11 -6.59 14.17
CA LEU A 352 -24.30 -7.97 14.60
C LEU A 352 -22.96 -8.62 14.88
N VAL A 353 -22.82 -9.28 16.02
CA VAL A 353 -21.62 -10.00 16.44
C VAL A 353 -21.94 -11.46 16.66
N LYS A 354 -21.23 -12.36 15.97
CA LYS A 354 -21.32 -13.80 16.18
C LYS A 354 -20.51 -14.18 17.42
N LEU A 355 -21.18 -14.76 18.40
CA LEU A 355 -20.56 -15.27 19.61
C LEU A 355 -19.94 -16.66 19.39
N SER A 356 -19.15 -17.12 20.34
CA SER A 356 -18.42 -18.40 20.27
C SER A 356 -19.35 -19.62 20.12
N GLU A 357 -20.54 -19.55 20.69
CA GLU A 357 -21.56 -20.59 20.56
C GLU A 357 -22.35 -20.51 19.25
N GLY A 358 -22.05 -19.55 18.37
CA GLY A 358 -22.63 -19.36 17.06
C GLY A 358 -23.88 -18.49 17.00
N SER A 359 -24.43 -18.04 18.14
CA SER A 359 -25.54 -17.09 18.21
C SER A 359 -25.11 -15.69 17.75
N LEU A 360 -26.06 -14.88 17.30
CA LEU A 360 -25.84 -13.48 16.97
C LEU A 360 -26.36 -12.57 18.09
N THR A 361 -25.57 -11.55 18.44
CA THR A 361 -25.99 -10.51 19.36
C THR A 361 -25.74 -9.12 18.75
N ASN A 362 -26.54 -8.13 19.20
CA ASN A 362 -26.30 -6.74 18.81
C ASN A 362 -25.22 -6.11 19.71
N TYR A 363 -24.32 -5.36 19.08
CA TYR A 363 -23.43 -4.43 19.76
C TYR A 363 -23.70 -3.02 19.24
N THR A 364 -23.91 -2.06 20.14
CA THR A 364 -24.25 -0.67 19.80
C THR A 364 -23.22 0.28 20.38
N GLN A 365 -22.71 1.18 19.55
CA GLN A 365 -21.75 2.20 19.99
C GLN A 365 -21.97 3.52 19.28
N THR A 366 -21.80 4.63 20.00
CA THR A 366 -21.80 5.99 19.45
C THR A 366 -20.37 6.40 19.10
N VAL A 367 -20.19 6.86 17.87
CA VAL A 367 -18.93 7.43 17.35
C VAL A 367 -19.11 8.93 17.18
N TRP A 368 -18.07 9.67 17.46
CA TRP A 368 -18.09 11.14 17.50
C TRP A 368 -17.22 11.75 16.40
N PHE A 369 -17.58 12.95 15.98
CA PHE A 369 -16.91 13.67 14.90
C PHE A 369 -16.75 15.15 15.26
N SER A 370 -15.59 15.71 14.93
CA SER A 370 -15.41 17.15 14.79
C SER A 370 -15.66 17.58 13.33
N HIS A 371 -15.48 18.85 13.01
CA HIS A 371 -15.50 19.33 11.62
C HIS A 371 -14.29 18.87 10.80
N TYR A 372 -13.23 18.39 11.45
CA TYR A 372 -12.07 17.79 10.80
C TYR A 372 -12.32 16.35 10.32
N GLY A 373 -13.08 15.57 11.11
CA GLY A 373 -13.36 14.17 10.86
C GLY A 373 -13.66 13.39 12.14
N PRO A 374 -13.48 12.06 12.15
CA PRO A 374 -13.76 11.24 13.32
C PRO A 374 -12.82 11.56 14.48
N MET A 375 -13.37 11.46 15.69
CA MET A 375 -12.56 11.49 16.91
C MET A 375 -11.77 10.19 17.02
N ILE A 376 -10.55 10.27 17.54
CA ILE A 376 -9.66 9.14 17.77
C ILE A 376 -9.13 9.13 19.20
N ALA A 377 -8.87 7.94 19.73
CA ALA A 377 -8.24 7.80 21.04
C ALA A 377 -7.32 6.57 21.09
N PHE A 378 -6.18 6.75 21.72
CA PHE A 378 -5.22 5.68 22.01
C PHE A 378 -5.37 5.27 23.48
N PRO A 379 -5.08 3.99 23.82
CA PRO A 379 -5.16 3.56 25.20
C PRO A 379 -4.07 4.23 26.05
N ASP A 380 -4.33 4.40 27.35
CA ASP A 380 -3.34 4.93 28.28
C ASP A 380 -2.04 4.11 28.32
N SER A 381 -2.14 2.80 28.06
CA SER A 381 -0.97 1.92 27.90
C SER A 381 -0.09 2.26 26.68
N ALA A 382 -0.59 3.06 25.76
CA ALA A 382 0.20 3.57 24.64
C ALA A 382 1.03 4.81 25.02
N ALA A 383 0.71 5.48 26.13
CA ALA A 383 1.48 6.61 26.59
C ALA A 383 2.77 6.14 27.30
N PRO A 384 3.89 6.85 27.19
CA PRO A 384 5.08 6.58 27.98
C PRO A 384 4.80 6.65 29.50
N ALA A 385 5.59 5.93 30.28
CA ALA A 385 5.45 5.94 31.74
C ALA A 385 5.53 7.39 32.28
N GLY A 386 4.61 7.75 33.17
CA GLY A 386 4.53 9.08 33.77
C GLY A 386 3.57 10.05 33.08
N PHE A 387 2.91 9.63 31.99
CA PHE A 387 1.86 10.44 31.37
C PHE A 387 0.54 10.36 32.14
N PRO A 388 -0.21 11.48 32.19
CA PRO A 388 -1.53 11.46 32.79
C PRO A 388 -2.49 10.60 31.95
N PRO A 389 -3.46 9.93 32.61
CA PRO A 389 -4.50 9.19 31.90
C PRO A 389 -5.24 10.04 30.86
N GLY A 390 -5.51 9.47 29.68
CA GLY A 390 -6.17 10.17 28.58
C GLY A 390 -5.29 11.17 27.83
N ALA A 391 -3.99 11.25 28.08
CA ALA A 391 -3.09 12.19 27.39
C ALA A 391 -3.06 11.99 25.89
N LEU A 392 -3.23 10.74 25.41
CA LEU A 392 -3.27 10.39 23.98
C LEU A 392 -4.70 10.06 23.51
N GLY A 393 -5.71 10.61 24.16
CA GLY A 393 -7.10 10.29 23.86
C GLY A 393 -8.02 11.47 24.11
N TRP A 394 -9.14 11.17 24.74
CA TRP A 394 -10.18 12.11 25.09
C TRP A 394 -10.25 12.27 26.61
N ASN A 395 -9.83 13.41 27.13
CA ASN A 395 -9.90 13.76 28.55
C ASN A 395 -10.79 14.97 28.80
N SER A 396 -10.79 15.53 30.00
CA SER A 396 -11.62 16.69 30.37
C SER A 396 -11.16 18.00 29.72
N GLN A 397 -9.96 18.06 29.13
CA GLN A 397 -9.36 19.30 28.60
C GLN A 397 -9.16 19.23 27.09
N THR A 398 -8.82 18.06 26.55
CA THR A 398 -8.47 17.88 25.14
C THR A 398 -9.06 16.61 24.55
N ALA A 399 -9.23 16.59 23.24
CA ALA A 399 -9.56 15.42 22.46
C ALA A 399 -8.81 15.45 21.13
N LEU A 400 -8.65 14.26 20.51
CA LEU A 400 -7.98 14.11 19.21
C LEU A 400 -8.99 13.79 18.11
N THR A 401 -8.78 14.36 16.94
CA THR A 401 -9.54 14.09 15.71
C THR A 401 -8.62 14.02 14.52
N LEU A 402 -9.06 13.39 13.44
CA LEU A 402 -8.22 13.09 12.26
C LEU A 402 -8.88 13.63 10.99
N ARG A 403 -8.07 14.26 10.11
CA ARG A 403 -8.45 14.64 8.75
C ARG A 403 -7.55 13.94 7.75
N ASP A 404 -8.13 13.31 6.73
CA ASP A 404 -7.43 12.54 5.70
C ASP A 404 -7.62 13.15 4.31
N ALA A 405 -6.54 13.27 3.55
CA ALA A 405 -6.53 13.88 2.22
C ALA A 405 -7.14 13.00 1.13
N ASN A 406 -7.28 11.71 1.39
CA ASN A 406 -7.85 10.74 0.45
C ASN A 406 -9.29 10.30 0.77
N ILE A 407 -9.87 10.76 1.88
CA ILE A 407 -11.21 10.29 2.29
C ILE A 407 -12.29 10.55 1.21
N ASP A 408 -12.11 11.61 0.42
CA ASP A 408 -12.97 11.99 -0.69
C ASP A 408 -12.29 11.79 -2.06
N ASN A 409 -11.36 10.83 -2.16
CA ASN A 409 -10.69 10.53 -3.43
C ASN A 409 -11.56 9.65 -4.32
N THR A 410 -12.43 10.26 -5.11
CA THR A 410 -13.30 9.59 -6.08
C THR A 410 -12.61 9.35 -7.43
N LYS A 411 -11.36 9.82 -7.61
CA LYS A 411 -10.64 9.85 -8.89
C LYS A 411 -9.57 8.76 -9.05
N PHE A 412 -9.45 7.88 -8.07
CA PHE A 412 -8.45 6.81 -8.08
C PHE A 412 -8.52 5.93 -9.35
N LEU A 413 -9.72 5.46 -9.69
CA LEU A 413 -9.90 4.59 -10.86
C LEU A 413 -9.76 5.34 -12.18
N ASP A 414 -10.33 6.55 -12.31
CA ASP A 414 -10.18 7.40 -13.50
C ASP A 414 -8.70 7.77 -13.74
N GLN A 415 -7.94 8.03 -12.66
CA GLN A 415 -6.50 8.30 -12.74
C GLN A 415 -5.74 7.15 -13.41
N PHE A 416 -5.92 5.92 -12.93
CA PHE A 416 -5.21 4.77 -13.49
C PHE A 416 -5.74 4.37 -14.86
N HIS A 417 -7.03 4.51 -15.11
CA HIS A 417 -7.61 4.30 -16.42
C HIS A 417 -7.01 5.25 -17.47
N GLY A 418 -6.92 6.54 -17.15
CA GLY A 418 -6.26 7.53 -17.98
C GLY A 418 -4.79 7.21 -18.25
N MET A 419 -4.04 6.79 -17.21
CA MET A 419 -2.65 6.36 -17.35
C MET A 419 -2.52 5.15 -18.27
N ASN A 420 -3.41 4.17 -18.17
CA ASN A 420 -3.41 2.95 -19.00
C ASN A 420 -3.63 3.27 -20.49
N LYS A 421 -4.37 4.34 -20.81
CA LYS A 421 -4.70 4.79 -22.18
C LYS A 421 -3.71 5.78 -22.78
N ALA A 422 -2.93 6.49 -21.97
CA ALA A 422 -1.99 7.51 -22.42
C ALA A 422 -0.97 6.94 -23.41
N LYS A 423 -0.61 7.71 -24.44
CA LYS A 423 0.32 7.32 -25.51
C LYS A 423 1.61 8.17 -25.52
N THR A 424 1.60 9.30 -24.83
CA THR A 424 2.72 10.25 -24.79
C THR A 424 2.93 10.75 -23.36
N LEU A 425 4.13 11.26 -23.05
CA LEU A 425 4.41 11.91 -21.77
C LEU A 425 3.46 13.09 -21.51
N THR A 426 3.10 13.84 -22.54
CA THR A 426 2.16 14.97 -22.44
C THR A 426 0.77 14.50 -22.01
N GLU A 427 0.24 13.47 -22.65
CA GLU A 427 -1.04 12.87 -22.26
C GLU A 427 -0.98 12.31 -20.84
N PHE A 428 0.10 11.60 -20.49
CA PHE A 428 0.30 11.02 -19.17
C PHE A 428 0.30 12.12 -18.07
N LYS A 429 1.04 13.22 -18.27
CA LYS A 429 1.02 14.39 -17.36
C LYS A 429 -0.35 15.04 -17.28
N SER A 430 -1.10 15.10 -18.41
CA SER A 430 -2.45 15.66 -18.44
C SER A 430 -3.41 14.89 -17.53
N VAL A 431 -3.31 13.55 -17.49
CA VAL A 431 -4.10 12.72 -16.56
C VAL A 431 -3.83 13.12 -15.12
N TYR A 432 -2.55 13.32 -14.74
CA TYR A 432 -2.19 13.76 -13.39
C TYR A 432 -2.73 15.14 -13.04
N ALA A 433 -2.71 16.07 -13.99
CA ALA A 433 -3.21 17.43 -13.79
C ALA A 433 -4.74 17.46 -13.65
N THR A 434 -5.45 16.58 -14.39
CA THR A 434 -6.92 16.56 -14.45
C THR A 434 -7.53 15.74 -13.33
N GLU A 435 -7.09 14.51 -13.14
CA GLU A 435 -7.72 13.59 -12.20
C GLU A 435 -7.20 13.76 -10.77
N GLN A 436 -5.89 13.93 -10.57
CA GLN A 436 -5.24 14.05 -9.26
C GLN A 436 -5.65 12.93 -8.29
N GLY A 437 -5.92 11.74 -8.84
CA GLY A 437 -6.47 10.60 -8.13
C GLY A 437 -5.44 9.69 -7.48
N LEU A 438 -4.14 9.96 -7.70
CA LEU A 438 -3.06 9.13 -7.14
C LEU A 438 -3.05 9.19 -5.62
N PRO A 439 -3.08 8.05 -4.88
CA PRO A 439 -3.37 8.12 -3.45
C PRO A 439 -2.13 8.32 -2.56
N TRP A 440 -1.04 7.58 -2.74
CA TRP A 440 0.08 7.54 -1.80
C TRP A 440 1.40 7.06 -2.44
N VAL A 441 1.56 7.18 -3.75
CA VAL A 441 2.76 6.69 -4.46
C VAL A 441 3.44 7.78 -5.27
N ASN A 442 4.78 7.74 -5.27
CA ASN A 442 5.61 8.39 -6.27
C ASN A 442 5.44 7.69 -7.61
N THR A 443 5.68 8.39 -8.70
CA THR A 443 5.70 7.82 -10.06
C THR A 443 7.06 8.05 -10.73
N MET A 444 7.60 7.00 -11.31
CA MET A 444 8.72 7.02 -12.24
C MET A 444 8.21 6.50 -13.58
N PHE A 445 8.43 7.27 -14.62
CA PHE A 445 7.91 7.07 -15.98
C PHE A 445 9.06 7.10 -16.98
N ALA A 446 9.03 6.21 -17.99
CA ALA A 446 9.85 6.35 -19.21
C ALA A 446 9.03 5.96 -20.44
N ASP A 447 9.40 6.51 -21.61
CA ASP A 447 8.74 6.23 -22.88
C ASP A 447 9.72 5.77 -23.96
N LYS A 448 9.14 5.33 -25.09
CA LYS A 448 9.90 4.89 -26.27
C LYS A 448 10.77 6.01 -26.90
N ASP A 449 10.50 7.28 -26.59
CA ASP A 449 11.20 8.45 -27.11
C ASP A 449 12.35 8.91 -26.19
N GLY A 450 12.65 8.11 -25.15
CA GLY A 450 13.76 8.33 -24.24
C GLY A 450 13.53 9.47 -23.23
N ASN A 451 12.28 9.77 -22.90
CA ASN A 451 11.96 10.66 -21.79
C ASN A 451 11.93 9.88 -20.47
N ALA A 452 12.35 10.53 -19.39
CA ALA A 452 12.16 10.05 -18.03
C ALA A 452 11.48 11.14 -17.19
N TRP A 453 10.47 10.78 -16.37
CA TRP A 453 9.75 11.73 -15.54
C TRP A 453 9.46 11.15 -14.16
N TYR A 454 9.64 11.99 -13.13
CA TYR A 454 9.30 11.72 -11.74
C TYR A 454 8.24 12.69 -11.26
N THR A 455 7.34 12.21 -10.40
CA THR A 455 6.47 13.08 -9.60
C THR A 455 6.07 12.41 -8.28
N ASP A 456 5.93 13.24 -7.23
CA ASP A 456 5.16 12.92 -6.02
C ASP A 456 3.86 13.76 -6.04
N ALA A 457 2.90 13.30 -6.84
CA ALA A 457 1.59 13.93 -6.98
C ALA A 457 0.56 13.38 -5.98
N THR A 458 1.01 12.90 -4.84
CA THR A 458 0.11 12.40 -3.79
C THR A 458 -0.65 13.55 -3.13
N PRO A 459 -1.91 13.36 -2.72
CA PRO A 459 -2.67 14.41 -2.05
C PRO A 459 -2.00 14.74 -0.71
N THR A 460 -1.58 15.99 -0.61
CA THR A 460 -0.86 16.52 0.54
C THR A 460 -1.64 17.69 1.13
N PRO A 461 -1.82 17.73 2.46
CA PRO A 461 -2.45 18.87 3.13
C PRO A 461 -1.73 20.19 2.82
N ASN A 462 -2.46 21.20 2.41
CA ASN A 462 -1.93 22.53 2.11
C ASN A 462 -1.87 23.38 3.39
N LEU A 463 -0.81 23.21 4.19
CA LEU A 463 -0.59 23.99 5.40
C LEU A 463 0.23 25.26 5.10
N THR A 464 -0.02 26.34 5.88
CA THR A 464 0.87 27.49 5.87
C THR A 464 2.24 27.11 6.43
N LYS A 465 3.29 27.81 5.97
CA LYS A 465 4.65 27.63 6.49
C LYS A 465 4.70 27.85 7.99
N ASP A 466 3.95 28.83 8.49
CA ASP A 466 3.93 29.17 9.92
C ASP A 466 3.29 28.07 10.76
N ALA A 467 2.17 27.47 10.30
CA ALA A 467 1.52 26.35 10.98
C ALA A 467 2.47 25.14 11.09
N TYR A 468 3.15 24.80 10.00
CA TYR A 468 4.13 23.73 9.97
C TYR A 468 5.35 24.01 10.86
N THR A 469 5.93 25.22 10.78
CA THR A 469 7.10 25.61 11.58
C THR A 469 6.79 25.59 13.07
N LYS A 470 5.61 26.09 13.46
CA LYS A 470 5.14 26.06 14.84
C LYS A 470 5.01 24.62 15.34
N TRP A 471 4.34 23.75 14.56
CA TRP A 471 4.22 22.33 14.90
C TRP A 471 5.61 21.67 15.05
N ALA A 472 6.52 21.87 14.09
CA ALA A 472 7.84 21.25 14.13
C ALA A 472 8.66 21.69 15.36
N THR A 473 8.51 22.96 15.76
CA THR A 473 9.15 23.50 16.97
C THR A 473 8.58 22.84 18.23
N GLU A 474 7.25 22.76 18.36
CA GLU A 474 6.58 22.16 19.51
C GLU A 474 6.87 20.66 19.61
N ALA A 475 6.85 19.93 18.48
CA ALA A 475 7.09 18.51 18.42
C ALA A 475 8.54 18.13 18.78
N ASN A 476 9.51 18.98 18.43
CA ASN A 476 10.93 18.77 18.75
C ASN A 476 11.33 19.32 20.14
N THR A 477 10.39 19.94 20.87
CA THR A 477 10.61 20.52 22.19
C THR A 477 9.63 19.90 23.19
N PRO A 478 9.91 18.71 23.74
CA PRO A 478 8.96 17.99 24.62
C PRO A 478 8.44 18.79 25.80
N ALA A 479 9.22 19.76 26.28
CA ALA A 479 8.78 20.69 27.32
C ALA A 479 7.61 21.60 26.91
N LEU A 480 7.40 21.82 25.59
CA LEU A 480 6.31 22.61 25.07
C LEU A 480 5.05 21.77 24.82
N ASN A 481 5.22 20.60 24.17
CA ASN A 481 4.09 19.72 23.87
C ASN A 481 4.55 18.27 23.68
N VAL A 482 4.41 17.49 24.73
CA VAL A 482 4.85 16.09 24.75
C VAL A 482 4.01 15.22 23.80
N THR A 483 2.70 15.49 23.69
CA THR A 483 1.79 14.78 22.77
C THR A 483 2.30 14.90 21.33
N TYR A 484 2.71 16.09 20.91
CA TYR A 484 3.21 16.33 19.56
C TYR A 484 4.51 15.55 19.30
N GLY A 485 5.42 15.51 20.28
CA GLY A 485 6.66 14.72 20.16
C GLY A 485 6.42 13.22 19.99
N ILE A 486 5.45 12.66 20.71
CA ILE A 486 5.08 11.24 20.60
C ILE A 486 4.55 10.94 19.18
N PHE A 487 3.61 11.75 18.71
CA PHE A 487 3.02 11.53 17.38
C PHE A 487 4.03 11.77 16.26
N GLN A 488 4.93 12.75 16.40
CA GLN A 488 6.04 12.93 15.47
C GLN A 488 6.94 11.69 15.41
N ALA A 489 7.28 11.10 16.56
CA ALA A 489 8.04 9.87 16.62
C ALA A 489 7.30 8.68 15.97
N LEU A 490 5.96 8.74 15.92
CA LEU A 490 5.11 7.80 15.18
C LEU A 490 4.94 8.17 13.70
N GLY A 491 5.49 9.28 13.24
CA GLY A 491 5.40 9.74 11.85
C GLY A 491 4.11 10.49 11.52
N PHE A 492 3.38 11.01 12.52
CA PHE A 492 2.17 11.80 12.31
C PHE A 492 2.38 13.28 12.65
N VAL A 493 1.70 14.13 11.89
CA VAL A 493 1.62 15.57 12.15
C VAL A 493 0.41 15.83 13.04
N VAL A 494 0.64 16.47 14.21
CA VAL A 494 -0.43 16.91 15.12
C VAL A 494 -0.47 18.42 15.16
N LEU A 495 -1.65 19.01 15.00
CA LEU A 495 -1.86 20.43 14.97
C LEU A 495 -2.81 20.86 16.11
N ASN A 496 -2.70 22.10 16.56
CA ASN A 496 -3.69 22.68 17.44
C ASN A 496 -5.01 22.91 16.69
N GLY A 497 -5.98 22.05 16.88
CA GLY A 497 -7.28 22.10 16.21
C GLY A 497 -8.22 23.20 16.71
N SER A 498 -7.83 23.92 17.77
CA SER A 498 -8.58 25.08 18.25
C SER A 498 -8.10 26.41 17.64
N ASP A 499 -7.02 26.37 16.84
CA ASP A 499 -6.48 27.53 16.14
C ASP A 499 -6.82 27.46 14.64
N PRO A 500 -7.69 28.36 14.13
CA PRO A 500 -8.07 28.39 12.71
C PRO A 500 -6.89 28.57 11.74
N ALA A 501 -5.75 29.09 12.20
CA ALA A 501 -4.55 29.24 11.37
C ALA A 501 -3.94 27.89 10.94
N ASN A 502 -4.31 26.80 11.61
CA ASN A 502 -3.89 25.44 11.30
C ASN A 502 -4.82 24.69 10.31
N GLU A 503 -5.86 25.38 9.77
CA GLU A 503 -6.69 24.80 8.71
C GLU A 503 -5.88 24.57 7.43
N TRP A 504 -6.27 23.55 6.67
CA TRP A 504 -5.76 23.34 5.32
C TRP A 504 -6.22 24.47 4.41
N GLN A 505 -5.29 25.13 3.78
CA GLN A 505 -5.54 26.33 2.95
C GLN A 505 -6.17 25.94 1.62
N VAL A 506 -7.27 26.60 1.26
CA VAL A 506 -7.94 26.38 -0.02
C VAL A 506 -7.19 27.13 -1.12
N GLU A 507 -6.75 26.42 -2.14
CA GLU A 507 -6.06 26.98 -3.29
C GLU A 507 -6.65 26.40 -4.59
N PRO A 508 -6.85 27.23 -5.64
CA PRO A 508 -7.35 26.75 -6.92
C PRO A 508 -6.43 25.73 -7.58
N GLY A 509 -7.02 24.76 -8.31
CA GLY A 509 -6.27 23.75 -9.06
C GLY A 509 -5.94 22.48 -8.27
N SER A 510 -6.40 22.35 -7.02
CA SER A 510 -6.40 21.09 -6.29
C SER A 510 -7.68 20.29 -6.51
N ARG A 511 -7.61 18.96 -6.42
CA ARG A 511 -8.79 18.07 -6.53
C ARG A 511 -9.86 18.39 -5.49
N SER A 512 -9.44 18.67 -4.28
CA SER A 512 -10.33 18.94 -3.15
C SER A 512 -9.82 20.16 -2.36
N PRO A 513 -10.73 20.95 -1.75
CA PRO A 513 -10.34 22.10 -0.94
C PRO A 513 -9.36 21.70 0.18
N GLY A 514 -8.25 22.44 0.30
CA GLY A 514 -7.26 22.23 1.34
C GLY A 514 -6.10 21.30 0.95
N LEU A 515 -6.03 20.85 -0.31
CA LEU A 515 -4.89 20.10 -0.83
C LEU A 515 -3.94 20.96 -1.64
N VAL A 516 -2.67 20.58 -1.70
CA VAL A 516 -1.67 21.20 -2.57
C VAL A 516 -2.06 20.96 -4.04
N PRO A 517 -2.13 22.02 -4.90
CA PRO A 517 -2.43 21.86 -6.32
C PRO A 517 -1.35 21.09 -7.07
N PHE A 518 -1.73 20.37 -8.13
CA PHE A 518 -0.79 19.60 -8.95
C PHE A 518 0.39 20.43 -9.51
N ALA A 519 0.15 21.71 -9.82
CA ALA A 519 1.22 22.61 -10.28
C ALA A 519 2.33 22.87 -9.25
N LYS A 520 2.08 22.56 -7.96
CA LYS A 520 3.00 22.79 -6.83
C LYS A 520 3.54 21.50 -6.20
N VAL A 521 3.26 20.34 -6.77
CA VAL A 521 3.85 19.07 -6.29
C VAL A 521 5.23 18.84 -6.89
N PRO A 522 6.10 18.05 -6.25
CA PRO A 522 7.41 17.72 -6.79
C PRO A 522 7.33 17.01 -8.14
N GLN A 523 8.03 17.55 -9.15
CA GLN A 523 8.12 16.98 -10.50
C GLN A 523 9.53 17.18 -11.07
N LEU A 524 10.03 16.21 -11.85
CA LEU A 524 11.32 16.29 -12.50
C LEU A 524 11.28 15.55 -13.83
N GLU A 525 11.60 16.22 -14.93
CA GLU A 525 11.78 15.62 -16.25
C GLU A 525 13.27 15.57 -16.61
N ARG A 526 13.73 14.41 -17.10
CA ARG A 526 15.15 14.16 -17.43
C ARG A 526 15.27 13.38 -18.74
N LYS A 527 16.48 13.38 -19.28
CA LYS A 527 16.89 12.50 -20.38
C LYS A 527 17.88 11.43 -19.93
N ASP A 528 18.49 11.60 -18.74
CA ASP A 528 19.32 10.58 -18.10
C ASP A 528 18.49 9.58 -17.29
N PHE A 529 18.11 9.89 -16.08
CA PHE A 529 17.26 9.02 -15.26
C PHE A 529 16.51 9.79 -14.17
N VAL A 530 15.47 9.13 -13.64
CA VAL A 530 14.85 9.45 -12.36
C VAL A 530 14.63 8.17 -11.56
N PHE A 531 14.67 8.28 -10.22
CA PHE A 531 14.44 7.14 -9.35
C PHE A 531 13.80 7.54 -8.02
N ASN A 532 13.27 6.57 -7.31
CA ASN A 532 12.91 6.71 -5.91
C ASN A 532 13.06 5.35 -5.19
N ALA A 533 13.43 5.41 -3.92
CA ALA A 533 13.53 4.26 -3.03
C ALA A 533 12.92 4.58 -1.64
N ASN A 534 11.79 5.29 -1.63
CA ASN A 534 10.91 5.68 -0.51
C ASN A 534 11.42 6.80 0.41
N ASP A 535 12.65 7.28 0.26
CA ASP A 535 13.01 8.58 0.83
C ASP A 535 12.25 9.68 0.07
N SER A 536 12.31 10.92 0.53
CA SER A 536 11.55 12.01 -0.08
C SER A 536 11.92 12.23 -1.56
N TYR A 537 11.13 13.04 -2.24
CA TYR A 537 11.35 13.50 -3.61
C TYR A 537 12.71 14.17 -3.85
N TRP A 538 13.39 14.62 -2.79
CA TRP A 538 14.57 15.47 -2.83
C TRP A 538 15.63 14.97 -3.81
N LEU A 539 15.97 13.68 -3.76
CA LEU A 539 17.00 13.08 -4.61
C LEU A 539 16.40 12.17 -5.70
N ALA A 540 15.29 12.55 -6.30
CA ALA A 540 14.74 11.83 -7.48
C ALA A 540 15.77 11.74 -8.64
N ASN A 541 16.73 12.68 -8.69
CA ASN A 541 18.00 12.57 -9.39
C ASN A 541 19.06 13.33 -8.58
N PRO A 542 20.18 12.69 -8.15
CA PRO A 542 21.19 13.35 -7.32
C PRO A 542 21.89 14.54 -8.00
N ALA A 543 21.92 14.57 -9.35
CA ALA A 543 22.49 15.70 -10.11
C ALA A 543 21.51 16.88 -10.25
N ALA A 544 20.25 16.69 -9.89
CA ALA A 544 19.19 17.71 -9.97
C ALA A 544 18.25 17.62 -8.75
N PRO A 545 18.73 17.91 -7.54
CA PRO A 545 17.91 17.84 -6.33
C PRO A 545 16.70 18.75 -6.41
N LEU A 546 15.54 18.24 -6.06
CA LEU A 546 14.29 19.00 -5.99
C LEU A 546 14.17 19.70 -4.64
N THR A 547 13.89 21.01 -4.63
CA THR A 547 13.79 21.83 -3.41
C THR A 547 12.66 22.84 -3.49
N GLY A 548 12.21 23.32 -2.32
CA GLY A 548 11.22 24.40 -2.20
C GLY A 548 9.77 23.92 -2.15
N PHE A 549 9.53 22.64 -1.92
CA PHE A 549 8.18 22.07 -1.80
C PHE A 549 7.68 22.05 -0.35
N SER A 550 6.39 21.78 -0.16
CA SER A 550 5.84 21.59 1.17
C SER A 550 6.57 20.46 1.92
N PRO A 551 7.01 20.69 3.17
CA PRO A 551 7.65 19.63 3.96
C PRO A 551 6.73 18.46 4.27
N LEU A 552 5.43 18.58 4.01
CA LEU A 552 4.48 17.46 4.08
C LEU A 552 4.59 16.49 2.90
N HIS A 553 5.25 16.86 1.79
CA HIS A 553 5.67 15.92 0.75
C HIS A 553 6.90 15.09 1.17
N GLY A 554 7.66 15.56 2.15
CA GLY A 554 8.89 14.94 2.63
C GLY A 554 9.97 15.97 2.92
N PHE A 555 11.04 15.54 3.57
CA PHE A 555 12.13 16.44 3.97
C PHE A 555 13.22 16.52 2.91
N GLU A 556 13.81 17.73 2.81
CA GLU A 556 14.95 18.04 1.97
C GLU A 556 16.23 18.14 2.83
N GLY A 557 17.38 17.84 2.24
CA GLY A 557 18.67 18.00 2.92
C GLY A 557 18.89 17.05 4.11
N VAL A 558 18.19 15.91 4.15
CA VAL A 558 18.29 14.92 5.24
C VAL A 558 19.02 13.67 4.81
N ALA A 559 19.61 12.95 5.79
CA ALA A 559 20.31 11.71 5.55
C ALA A 559 19.40 10.68 4.86
N GLN A 560 19.93 10.06 3.81
CA GLN A 560 19.22 9.08 3.02
C GLN A 560 19.38 7.67 3.60
N SER A 561 18.36 6.85 3.42
CA SER A 561 18.41 5.45 3.81
C SER A 561 19.55 4.70 3.08
N PRO A 562 20.11 3.66 3.68
CA PRO A 562 21.14 2.85 3.02
C PRO A 562 20.69 2.32 1.65
N ARG A 563 19.40 2.00 1.49
CA ARG A 563 18.82 1.50 0.25
C ARG A 563 18.73 2.58 -0.83
N THR A 564 18.34 3.79 -0.51
CA THR A 564 18.36 4.93 -1.45
C THR A 564 19.77 5.23 -1.92
N ARG A 565 20.76 5.19 -1.01
CA ARG A 565 22.17 5.36 -1.36
C ARG A 565 22.66 4.28 -2.33
N MET A 566 22.26 3.01 -2.15
CA MET A 566 22.59 1.94 -3.10
C MET A 566 21.93 2.14 -4.46
N ASN A 567 20.63 2.50 -4.50
CA ASN A 567 19.95 2.77 -5.77
C ASN A 567 20.64 3.92 -6.53
N ALA A 568 20.94 5.02 -5.85
CA ALA A 568 21.66 6.14 -6.45
C ALA A 568 23.06 5.72 -6.96
N LYS A 569 23.80 4.94 -6.18
CA LYS A 569 25.13 4.44 -6.56
C LYS A 569 25.05 3.56 -7.81
N VAL A 570 24.14 2.60 -7.86
CA VAL A 570 23.90 1.72 -9.02
C VAL A 570 23.62 2.54 -10.30
N LEU A 571 22.83 3.61 -10.17
CA LEU A 571 22.44 4.45 -11.30
C LEU A 571 23.51 5.47 -11.72
N THR A 572 24.46 5.82 -10.86
CA THR A 572 25.44 6.87 -11.12
C THR A 572 26.85 6.37 -11.39
N GLU A 573 27.25 5.17 -10.89
CA GLU A 573 28.58 4.65 -11.12
C GLU A 573 28.77 4.19 -12.57
N ALA A 574 29.76 4.80 -13.26
CA ALA A 574 30.18 4.45 -14.61
C ALA A 574 31.62 3.90 -14.55
N THR A 575 31.73 2.64 -14.17
CA THR A 575 33.01 1.93 -14.01
C THR A 575 32.93 0.54 -14.65
N ALA A 576 34.03 -0.06 -15.02
CA ALA A 576 34.06 -1.41 -15.62
C ALA A 576 33.36 -2.49 -14.75
N THR A 577 33.23 -2.27 -13.43
CA THR A 577 32.56 -3.17 -12.49
C THR A 577 31.22 -2.63 -12.00
N GLY A 578 30.82 -1.43 -12.45
CA GLY A 578 29.54 -0.82 -12.19
C GLY A 578 28.39 -1.54 -12.90
N ALA A 579 27.18 -1.28 -12.46
CA ALA A 579 25.99 -1.93 -13.01
C ALA A 579 25.72 -1.60 -14.49
N SER A 580 26.13 -0.40 -14.94
CA SER A 580 25.99 0.09 -16.31
C SER A 580 27.33 0.10 -17.11
N GLY A 581 28.31 -0.67 -16.65
CA GLY A 581 29.61 -0.69 -17.32
C GLY A 581 30.37 0.63 -17.27
N ALA A 582 31.47 0.73 -18.03
CA ALA A 582 32.33 1.91 -18.08
C ALA A 582 31.73 3.06 -18.91
N ASP A 583 30.81 2.78 -19.83
CA ASP A 583 30.13 3.77 -20.65
C ASP A 583 28.96 4.46 -19.91
N GLY A 584 28.56 3.90 -18.76
CA GLY A 584 27.48 4.42 -17.94
C GLY A 584 26.09 4.28 -18.56
N LYS A 585 25.91 3.46 -19.59
CA LYS A 585 24.63 3.18 -20.25
C LYS A 585 24.18 1.76 -19.94
N PHE A 586 22.92 1.62 -19.58
CA PHE A 586 22.35 0.31 -19.34
C PHE A 586 21.93 -0.38 -20.64
N SER A 587 22.40 -1.57 -20.86
CA SER A 587 21.72 -2.57 -21.69
C SER A 587 20.59 -3.23 -20.90
N PHE A 588 19.70 -3.92 -21.61
CA PHE A 588 18.59 -4.64 -20.95
C PHE A 588 19.08 -5.74 -19.98
N ASP A 589 20.18 -6.42 -20.32
CA ASP A 589 20.76 -7.46 -19.45
C ASP A 589 21.44 -6.87 -18.21
N GLU A 590 22.10 -5.74 -18.33
CA GLU A 590 22.67 -5.01 -17.19
C GLU A 590 21.57 -4.52 -16.24
N LEU A 591 20.46 -4.00 -16.76
CA LEU A 591 19.31 -3.61 -15.95
C LEU A 591 18.76 -4.79 -15.13
N LYS A 592 18.57 -5.95 -15.77
CA LYS A 592 18.13 -7.19 -15.10
C LYS A 592 19.14 -7.68 -14.05
N THR A 593 20.42 -7.63 -14.37
CA THR A 593 21.49 -8.06 -13.47
C THR A 593 21.61 -7.14 -12.26
N ALA A 594 21.43 -5.83 -12.44
CA ALA A 594 21.53 -4.84 -11.37
C ALA A 594 20.56 -5.12 -10.23
N VAL A 595 19.31 -5.50 -10.55
CA VAL A 595 18.28 -5.84 -9.56
C VAL A 595 18.67 -7.06 -8.71
N PHE A 596 19.17 -8.12 -9.35
CA PHE A 596 19.53 -9.38 -8.67
C PHE A 596 21.01 -9.44 -8.25
N SER A 597 21.73 -8.30 -8.32
CA SER A 597 23.12 -8.24 -7.87
C SER A 597 23.32 -8.50 -6.38
N ASN A 598 22.28 -8.27 -5.59
CA ASN A 598 22.27 -8.38 -4.13
C ASN A 598 23.43 -7.64 -3.44
N ARG A 599 23.84 -6.50 -4.04
CA ARG A 599 24.83 -5.58 -3.45
C ARG A 599 24.23 -4.87 -2.23
N SER A 600 25.07 -4.57 -1.26
CA SER A 600 24.70 -3.89 -0.02
C SER A 600 25.55 -2.64 0.17
N SER A 601 24.93 -1.46 0.28
CA SER A 601 25.66 -0.22 0.54
C SER A 601 26.38 -0.23 1.88
N MET A 602 25.80 -0.86 2.90
CA MET A 602 26.40 -0.95 4.22
C MET A 602 27.60 -1.91 4.25
N GLU A 603 27.54 -2.98 3.48
CA GLU A 603 28.66 -3.89 3.31
C GLU A 603 29.84 -3.18 2.62
N GLU A 604 29.56 -2.53 1.49
CA GLU A 604 30.59 -1.82 0.72
C GLU A 604 31.27 -0.67 1.51
N LEU A 605 30.54 -0.10 2.48
CA LEU A 605 31.06 0.95 3.35
C LEU A 605 31.86 0.44 4.55
N LEU A 606 31.48 -0.71 5.12
CA LEU A 606 31.86 -1.04 6.49
C LEU A 606 32.59 -2.36 6.65
N ARG A 607 32.31 -3.39 5.81
CA ARG A 607 32.83 -4.75 6.04
C ARG A 607 34.35 -4.79 6.14
N ALA A 608 35.04 -4.15 5.23
CA ALA A 608 36.53 -4.16 5.25
C ALA A 608 37.10 -3.58 6.55
N ALA A 609 36.54 -2.46 7.02
CA ALA A 609 36.97 -1.83 8.28
C ALA A 609 36.58 -2.67 9.51
N VAL A 610 35.44 -3.34 9.51
CA VAL A 610 35.03 -4.26 10.59
C VAL A 610 35.99 -5.47 10.64
N VAL A 611 36.32 -6.05 9.51
CA VAL A 611 37.31 -7.15 9.41
C VAL A 611 38.70 -6.71 9.89
N GLU A 612 39.13 -5.50 9.55
CA GLU A 612 40.39 -4.95 10.05
C GLU A 612 40.42 -4.85 11.58
N ARG A 613 39.29 -4.42 12.21
CA ARG A 613 39.13 -4.39 13.68
C ARG A 613 39.26 -5.75 14.34
N CYS A 614 38.89 -6.82 13.62
CA CYS A 614 39.05 -8.19 14.09
C CYS A 614 40.50 -8.66 14.22
N THR A 615 41.47 -7.97 13.61
CA THR A 615 42.89 -8.42 13.58
C THR A 615 43.46 -8.57 14.98
N GLY A 616 43.87 -9.80 15.33
CA GLY A 616 44.42 -10.12 16.64
C GLY A 616 43.39 -10.16 17.79
N LYS A 617 42.08 -10.09 17.47
CA LYS A 617 40.98 -10.16 18.45
C LYS A 617 40.24 -11.48 18.32
N THR A 618 40.15 -12.22 19.42
CA THR A 618 39.36 -13.47 19.49
C THR A 618 38.06 -13.30 20.24
N THR A 619 37.98 -12.35 21.18
CA THR A 619 36.81 -12.11 22.02
C THR A 619 36.50 -10.62 22.11
N ALA A 620 35.21 -10.31 22.39
CA ALA A 620 34.74 -9.00 22.78
C ALA A 620 33.68 -9.14 23.89
N THR A 621 33.59 -8.15 24.79
CA THR A 621 32.69 -8.21 25.93
C THR A 621 31.27 -7.72 25.55
N TYR A 622 30.25 -8.55 25.77
CA TYR A 622 28.85 -8.13 25.63
C TYR A 622 28.07 -8.52 26.89
N ASN A 623 27.37 -7.56 27.50
CA ASN A 623 26.64 -7.74 28.77
C ASN A 623 27.51 -8.39 29.88
N GLY A 624 28.76 -7.99 30.01
CA GLY A 624 29.68 -8.51 31.00
C GLY A 624 30.25 -9.92 30.71
N THR A 625 29.92 -10.49 29.55
CA THR A 625 30.36 -11.83 29.13
C THR A 625 31.35 -11.70 27.96
N ALA A 626 32.48 -12.38 28.02
CA ALA A 626 33.39 -12.52 26.90
C ALA A 626 32.77 -13.47 25.83
N VAL A 627 32.53 -12.95 24.64
CA VAL A 627 31.98 -13.68 23.49
C VAL A 627 33.10 -13.93 22.49
N ASP A 628 33.29 -15.19 22.08
CA ASP A 628 34.22 -15.53 20.99
C ASP A 628 33.66 -15.03 19.67
N ILE A 629 34.40 -14.10 19.03
CA ILE A 629 34.08 -13.50 17.73
C ILE A 629 34.96 -14.01 16.60
N SER A 630 35.92 -14.90 16.87
CA SER A 630 36.93 -15.34 15.91
C SER A 630 36.34 -15.97 14.65
N GLN A 631 35.33 -16.85 14.83
CA GLN A 631 34.62 -17.46 13.71
C GLN A 631 33.82 -16.41 12.89
N ALA A 632 33.15 -15.48 13.53
CA ALA A 632 32.40 -14.42 12.86
C ALA A 632 33.34 -13.52 12.04
N CYS A 633 34.49 -13.14 12.61
CA CYS A 633 35.51 -12.36 11.91
C CYS A 633 36.04 -13.10 10.68
N ALA A 634 36.37 -14.41 10.79
CA ALA A 634 36.82 -15.22 9.65
C ALA A 634 35.77 -15.34 8.56
N LEU A 635 34.49 -15.53 8.93
CA LEU A 635 33.39 -15.65 7.97
C LEU A 635 33.12 -14.30 7.27
N LEU A 636 33.19 -13.18 7.97
CA LEU A 636 33.08 -11.84 7.37
C LEU A 636 34.24 -11.53 6.42
N ALA A 637 35.46 -11.97 6.75
CA ALA A 637 36.63 -11.80 5.89
C ALA A 637 36.52 -12.60 4.58
N GLY A 638 35.99 -13.82 4.66
CA GLY A 638 35.81 -14.72 3.50
C GLY A 638 34.55 -14.47 2.68
N TRP A 639 33.66 -13.56 3.13
CA TRP A 639 32.40 -13.27 2.44
C TRP A 639 32.62 -12.33 1.26
N ASN A 640 31.96 -12.58 0.12
CA ASN A 640 32.06 -11.77 -1.09
C ASN A 640 31.22 -10.47 -1.06
N GLY A 641 30.52 -10.17 0.05
CA GLY A 641 29.70 -8.99 0.20
C GLY A 641 28.31 -9.07 -0.45
N ARG A 642 27.94 -10.21 -1.02
CA ARG A 642 26.62 -10.40 -1.66
C ARG A 642 25.68 -11.19 -0.77
N TYR A 643 24.39 -10.87 -0.85
CA TYR A 643 23.33 -11.59 -0.15
C TYR A 643 22.74 -12.70 -1.02
N ASP A 644 23.62 -13.61 -1.48
CA ASP A 644 23.27 -14.78 -2.28
C ASP A 644 23.07 -16.02 -1.40
N LEU A 645 22.34 -17.01 -1.91
CA LEU A 645 21.91 -18.17 -1.13
C LEU A 645 23.04 -18.99 -0.52
N ASP A 646 24.16 -19.11 -1.23
CA ASP A 646 25.34 -19.89 -0.84
C ASP A 646 26.30 -19.13 0.09
N GLN A 647 26.05 -17.86 0.33
CA GLN A 647 26.99 -17.01 1.06
C GLN A 647 26.89 -17.22 2.57
N LYS A 648 28.05 -17.45 3.19
CA LYS A 648 28.26 -17.41 4.63
C LYS A 648 28.71 -15.99 5.02
N GLY A 649 28.36 -15.54 6.22
CA GLY A 649 28.71 -14.17 6.66
C GLY A 649 27.61 -13.15 6.44
N ALA A 650 26.77 -13.31 5.41
CA ALA A 650 25.69 -12.37 5.09
C ALA A 650 24.73 -12.14 6.29
N PHE A 651 24.26 -13.20 6.95
CA PHE A 651 23.36 -13.05 8.08
C PHE A 651 24.08 -12.63 9.37
N ILE A 652 25.41 -12.88 9.51
CA ILE A 652 26.21 -12.32 10.60
C ILE A 652 26.28 -10.79 10.48
N PHE A 653 26.53 -10.29 9.27
CA PHE A 653 26.56 -8.86 9.00
C PHE A 653 25.20 -8.20 9.19
N ARG A 654 24.10 -8.90 8.84
CA ARG A 654 22.74 -8.50 9.16
C ARG A 654 22.53 -8.31 10.66
N GLU A 655 22.92 -9.28 11.48
CA GLU A 655 22.77 -9.18 12.93
C GLU A 655 23.70 -8.14 13.53
N PHE A 656 24.90 -7.94 12.95
CA PHE A 656 25.78 -6.83 13.31
C PHE A 656 25.10 -5.46 13.09
N LEU A 657 24.52 -5.24 11.92
CA LEU A 657 23.72 -4.03 11.67
C LEU A 657 22.45 -3.98 12.53
N GLY A 658 21.88 -5.14 12.85
CA GLY A 658 20.74 -5.30 13.75
C GLY A 658 21.01 -4.87 15.18
N ALA A 659 22.29 -4.76 15.60
CA ALA A 659 22.69 -4.24 16.90
C ALA A 659 22.65 -2.70 16.99
N TYR A 660 22.39 -2.00 15.88
CA TYR A 660 22.22 -0.55 15.81
C TYR A 660 20.76 -0.17 15.57
N THR A 661 20.34 1.01 16.01
CA THR A 661 19.02 1.58 15.68
C THR A 661 19.01 2.12 14.25
N GLY A 662 17.81 2.31 13.66
CA GLY A 662 17.68 2.91 12.33
C GLY A 662 18.36 4.29 12.25
N ALA A 663 18.23 5.13 13.27
CA ALA A 663 18.88 6.44 13.33
C ALA A 663 20.40 6.35 13.34
N GLN A 664 20.98 5.33 13.96
CA GLN A 664 22.44 5.12 14.02
C GLN A 664 23.02 4.65 12.67
N LEU A 665 22.19 4.10 11.78
CA LEU A 665 22.58 3.67 10.43
C LEU A 665 22.64 4.83 9.42
N VAL A 666 22.16 6.02 9.78
CA VAL A 666 22.07 7.18 8.89
C VAL A 666 22.67 8.46 9.47
N ASN A 667 23.22 8.41 10.69
CA ASN A 667 23.80 9.56 11.37
C ASN A 667 25.19 9.25 11.92
N LYS A 668 26.02 10.29 12.14
CA LYS A 668 27.23 10.19 12.95
C LYS A 668 26.89 9.69 14.35
N GLY A 669 27.69 8.78 14.86
CA GLY A 669 27.47 8.19 16.20
C GLY A 669 28.28 6.92 16.41
N PRO A 670 27.73 5.88 17.03
CA PRO A 670 28.45 4.68 17.37
C PRO A 670 28.89 3.83 16.16
N LEU A 671 28.32 4.10 14.97
CA LEU A 671 28.67 3.39 13.73
C LEU A 671 29.55 4.25 12.82
N PHE A 672 29.15 5.50 12.55
CA PHE A 672 29.84 6.40 11.62
C PHE A 672 30.56 7.55 12.31
N ASP A 673 31.79 7.83 11.90
CA ASP A 673 32.57 8.99 12.35
C ASP A 673 32.27 10.25 11.52
N VAL A 674 32.08 10.11 10.21
CA VAL A 674 31.73 11.22 9.33
C VAL A 674 30.22 11.43 9.35
N ALA A 675 29.80 12.66 9.66
CA ALA A 675 28.40 13.05 9.67
C ALA A 675 27.82 13.10 8.26
N PHE A 676 26.49 13.07 8.17
CA PHE A 676 25.78 13.38 6.93
C PHE A 676 26.12 14.80 6.46
N ASP A 677 26.38 14.93 5.18
CA ASP A 677 26.63 16.18 4.47
C ASP A 677 25.63 16.31 3.30
N PRO A 678 24.74 17.30 3.33
CA PRO A 678 23.78 17.52 2.24
C PRO A 678 24.43 17.79 0.86
N ALA A 679 25.69 18.24 0.83
CA ALA A 679 26.44 18.43 -0.42
C ALA A 679 26.95 17.11 -1.00
N ASN A 680 27.04 16.05 -0.17
CA ASN A 680 27.50 14.71 -0.55
C ASN A 680 26.54 13.63 -0.04
N PRO A 681 25.24 13.70 -0.38
CA PRO A 681 24.20 12.94 0.31
C PRO A 681 24.26 11.43 0.07
N ILE A 682 24.86 11.00 -1.03
CA ILE A 682 25.01 9.56 -1.35
C ILE A 682 26.25 8.98 -0.67
N ALA A 683 27.32 9.75 -0.54
CA ALA A 683 28.57 9.29 0.06
C ALA A 683 28.56 9.34 1.59
N THR A 684 27.72 10.17 2.21
CA THR A 684 27.69 10.38 3.66
C THR A 684 26.38 9.94 4.32
N PRO A 685 26.37 9.52 5.59
CA PRO A 685 27.53 9.33 6.49
C PRO A 685 28.42 8.16 6.03
N ASN A 686 29.69 8.18 6.43
CA ASN A 686 30.62 7.11 6.11
C ASN A 686 31.70 7.00 7.21
N THR A 687 32.69 6.13 6.99
CA THR A 687 33.83 5.87 7.86
C THR A 687 33.41 5.28 9.21
N LEU A 688 33.88 4.08 9.49
CA LEU A 688 33.60 3.41 10.76
C LEU A 688 34.21 4.22 11.93
N THR A 689 33.41 4.36 13.00
CA THR A 689 33.86 5.06 14.24
C THR A 689 35.20 4.54 14.71
N PRO A 690 36.19 5.42 15.06
CA PRO A 690 37.57 5.01 15.45
C PRO A 690 37.55 4.10 16.69
N ALA A 691 38.53 3.18 16.75
CA ALA A 691 38.74 2.38 17.95
C ALA A 691 39.21 3.27 19.10
N PRO A 692 38.71 3.06 20.33
CA PRO A 692 39.22 3.77 21.47
C PRO A 692 40.67 3.33 21.74
N ALA A 693 41.46 4.25 22.29
CA ALA A 693 42.87 3.96 22.67
C ALA A 693 42.92 2.91 23.79
N THR A 694 41.94 2.82 24.64
CA THR A 694 41.82 1.87 25.76
C THR A 694 40.37 1.41 25.94
N GLY A 695 40.21 0.22 26.49
CA GLY A 695 38.90 -0.36 26.76
C GLY A 695 38.33 -1.17 25.57
N ASP A 696 37.04 -1.54 25.69
CA ASP A 696 36.37 -2.34 24.68
C ASP A 696 36.06 -1.53 23.42
N ASP A 697 36.33 -2.11 22.25
CA ASP A 697 36.00 -1.51 20.97
C ASP A 697 34.48 -1.60 20.77
N PRO A 698 33.73 -0.48 20.69
CA PRO A 698 32.27 -0.49 20.60
C PRO A 698 31.77 -1.20 19.33
N VAL A 699 32.54 -1.24 18.26
CA VAL A 699 32.19 -1.95 17.03
C VAL A 699 32.28 -3.47 17.25
N LEU A 700 33.35 -3.93 17.92
CA LEU A 700 33.50 -5.35 18.25
C LEU A 700 32.50 -5.80 19.32
N VAL A 701 32.10 -4.92 20.24
CA VAL A 701 30.99 -5.18 21.18
C VAL A 701 29.68 -5.42 20.40
N LYS A 702 29.40 -4.67 19.33
CA LYS A 702 28.24 -4.90 18.47
C LYS A 702 28.34 -6.20 17.67
N LEU A 703 29.53 -6.58 17.23
CA LEU A 703 29.77 -7.88 16.61
C LEU A 703 29.55 -9.03 17.61
N ALA A 704 30.04 -8.87 18.86
CA ALA A 704 29.78 -9.83 19.94
C ALA A 704 28.28 -9.94 20.27
N GLN A 705 27.55 -8.81 20.27
CA GLN A 705 26.10 -8.81 20.40
C GLN A 705 25.44 -9.65 19.31
N ALA A 706 25.86 -9.52 18.05
CA ALA A 706 25.35 -10.28 16.92
C ALA A 706 25.62 -11.80 17.11
N VAL A 707 26.87 -12.17 17.41
CA VAL A 707 27.26 -13.57 17.69
C VAL A 707 26.43 -14.16 18.83
N PHE A 708 26.32 -13.44 19.94
CA PHE A 708 25.52 -13.85 21.10
C PHE A 708 24.04 -14.08 20.71
N THR A 709 23.48 -13.18 19.91
CA THR A 709 22.09 -13.26 19.43
C THR A 709 21.85 -14.47 18.54
N ILE A 710 22.76 -14.70 17.58
CA ILE A 710 22.71 -15.84 16.67
C ILE A 710 22.80 -17.16 17.47
N ASN A 711 23.79 -17.28 18.37
CA ASN A 711 23.96 -18.48 19.20
C ASN A 711 22.72 -18.74 20.08
N ARG A 712 22.13 -17.68 20.67
CA ARG A 712 20.92 -17.80 21.49
C ARG A 712 19.72 -18.26 20.66
N SER A 713 19.64 -17.92 19.38
CA SER A 713 18.58 -18.41 18.49
C SER A 713 18.74 -19.90 18.12
N GLY A 714 19.87 -20.52 18.44
CA GLY A 714 20.20 -21.88 18.06
C GLY A 714 20.69 -22.04 16.62
N ASN A 715 21.00 -20.94 15.93
CA ASN A 715 21.57 -20.96 14.59
C ASN A 715 23.09 -20.99 14.66
N ALA A 716 23.73 -21.83 13.83
CA ALA A 716 25.19 -21.85 13.69
C ALA A 716 25.67 -20.67 12.83
N LEU A 717 26.82 -20.07 13.19
CA LEU A 717 27.39 -18.91 12.50
C LEU A 717 27.75 -19.19 11.04
N ASP A 718 28.08 -20.43 10.72
CA ASP A 718 28.54 -20.83 9.37
C ASP A 718 27.41 -21.28 8.43
N LYS A 719 26.15 -21.11 8.83
CA LYS A 719 25.03 -21.33 7.92
C LYS A 719 25.10 -20.35 6.74
N THR A 720 24.70 -20.83 5.57
CA THR A 720 24.52 -19.95 4.40
C THR A 720 23.24 -19.17 4.51
N LEU A 721 23.11 -18.08 3.76
CA LEU A 721 21.90 -17.26 3.75
C LEU A 721 20.66 -18.10 3.39
N GLY A 722 20.76 -18.97 2.39
CA GLY A 722 19.66 -19.85 1.96
C GLY A 722 19.21 -20.86 3.02
N GLN A 723 20.05 -21.18 4.02
CA GLN A 723 19.67 -22.06 5.13
C GLN A 723 18.93 -21.33 6.25
N VAL A 724 18.91 -19.99 6.26
CA VAL A 724 18.26 -19.19 7.29
C VAL A 724 17.19 -18.24 6.75
N GLN A 725 17.16 -17.95 5.44
CA GLN A 725 16.20 -17.04 4.82
C GLN A 725 15.33 -17.76 3.79
N PHE A 726 14.05 -17.88 4.05
CA PHE A 726 13.13 -18.69 3.24
C PHE A 726 11.69 -18.20 3.32
N THR A 727 10.87 -18.63 2.38
CA THR A 727 9.40 -18.62 2.49
C THR A 727 8.87 -20.06 2.45
N THR A 728 7.70 -20.29 3.03
CA THR A 728 7.05 -21.62 2.98
C THR A 728 5.88 -21.59 2.00
N ARG A 729 5.89 -22.46 1.01
CA ARG A 729 4.80 -22.64 0.05
C ARG A 729 4.37 -24.11 0.01
N SER A 730 3.07 -24.37 0.26
CA SER A 730 2.50 -25.73 0.34
C SER A 730 3.35 -26.69 1.21
N GLY A 731 3.82 -26.19 2.37
CA GLY A 731 4.66 -26.94 3.30
C GLY A 731 6.12 -27.08 2.93
N THR A 732 6.57 -26.55 1.77
CA THR A 732 7.95 -26.57 1.31
C THR A 732 8.64 -25.26 1.59
N ALA A 733 9.79 -25.28 2.30
CA ALA A 733 10.64 -24.12 2.48
C ALA A 733 11.44 -23.85 1.19
N ILE A 734 11.25 -22.66 0.62
CA ILE A 734 11.95 -22.18 -0.58
C ILE A 734 12.96 -21.12 -0.13
N PRO A 735 14.28 -21.32 -0.32
CA PRO A 735 15.29 -20.35 0.07
C PRO A 735 15.19 -19.07 -0.78
N LEU A 736 15.44 -17.91 -0.17
CA LEU A 736 15.31 -16.61 -0.84
C LEU A 736 16.61 -15.82 -0.71
N HIS A 737 17.10 -15.28 -1.83
CA HIS A 737 18.23 -14.34 -1.86
C HIS A 737 17.75 -12.89 -1.63
N GLY A 738 18.68 -11.96 -1.41
CA GLY A 738 18.38 -10.56 -1.07
C GLY A 738 18.47 -10.28 0.42
N GLY A 739 18.15 -9.08 0.84
CA GLY A 739 18.33 -8.67 2.23
C GLY A 739 17.31 -7.64 2.70
N MET A 740 17.55 -7.02 3.86
CA MET A 740 16.64 -6.05 4.46
C MET A 740 16.98 -4.62 4.05
N HIS A 741 16.07 -3.69 4.29
CA HIS A 741 16.26 -2.26 4.04
C HIS A 741 17.52 -1.70 4.72
N ARG A 742 17.79 -2.13 5.95
CA ARG A 742 18.90 -1.65 6.77
C ARG A 742 20.28 -2.04 6.25
N GLU A 743 20.37 -3.09 5.44
CA GLU A 743 21.59 -3.51 4.75
C GLU A 743 21.86 -2.68 3.49
N GLY A 744 20.87 -1.92 3.03
CA GLY A 744 20.98 -1.11 1.83
C GLY A 744 21.00 -1.95 0.55
N ILE A 745 20.10 -2.92 0.44
CA ILE A 745 19.96 -3.80 -0.72
C ILE A 745 18.73 -3.38 -1.52
N THR A 746 18.83 -3.40 -2.86
CA THR A 746 17.68 -3.12 -3.75
C THR A 746 16.64 -4.23 -3.68
N ASN A 747 17.09 -5.48 -3.74
CA ASN A 747 16.23 -6.66 -3.66
C ASN A 747 15.89 -6.99 -2.19
N VAL A 748 14.79 -6.43 -1.70
CA VAL A 748 14.40 -6.50 -0.28
C VAL A 748 13.61 -7.77 0.03
N MET A 749 14.02 -8.44 1.11
CA MET A 749 13.32 -9.56 1.74
C MET A 749 13.12 -9.24 3.22
N SER A 750 11.88 -9.33 3.69
CA SER A 750 11.53 -9.04 5.08
C SER A 750 10.32 -9.85 5.54
N TYR A 751 10.00 -9.72 6.81
CA TYR A 751 8.75 -10.22 7.39
C TYR A 751 7.87 -9.03 7.76
N GLY A 752 6.59 -9.09 7.38
CA GLY A 752 5.57 -8.14 7.79
C GLY A 752 4.36 -8.87 8.38
N ALA A 753 3.75 -8.33 9.41
CA ALA A 753 2.48 -8.85 9.90
C ALA A 753 1.37 -8.62 8.88
N ALA A 754 0.46 -9.60 8.68
CA ALA A 754 -0.76 -9.40 7.92
C ALA A 754 -1.59 -8.27 8.55
N ARG A 755 -2.04 -7.29 7.75
CA ARG A 755 -2.53 -6.01 8.28
C ARG A 755 -4.04 -5.93 8.37
N THR A 756 -4.74 -6.24 7.29
CA THR A 756 -6.18 -5.97 7.18
C THR A 756 -7.01 -7.17 6.78
N THR A 757 -6.39 -8.29 6.39
CA THR A 757 -7.09 -9.54 6.14
C THR A 757 -7.41 -10.29 7.43
N VAL A 758 -8.52 -11.04 7.43
CA VAL A 758 -8.86 -11.95 8.52
C VAL A 758 -8.16 -13.30 8.40
N PHE A 759 -7.60 -13.61 7.23
CA PHE A 759 -6.89 -14.86 7.02
C PHE A 759 -5.58 -14.84 7.80
N ASP A 760 -5.41 -15.86 8.63
CA ASP A 760 -4.13 -16.13 9.28
C ASP A 760 -3.26 -16.88 8.27
N PHE A 761 -2.53 -16.13 7.46
CA PHE A 761 -1.50 -16.70 6.60
C PHE A 761 -0.29 -17.07 7.45
N ALA A 762 -0.53 -17.94 8.44
CA ALA A 762 0.43 -18.26 9.46
C ALA A 762 1.76 -18.74 8.86
N GLN A 763 2.65 -17.81 8.64
CA GLN A 763 4.07 -18.08 8.80
C GLN A 763 4.28 -18.00 10.31
N PRO A 764 4.46 -19.11 11.03
CA PRO A 764 4.64 -19.07 12.46
C PRO A 764 5.94 -18.32 12.73
N HIS A 765 5.82 -17.06 13.06
CA HIS A 765 6.92 -16.28 13.55
C HIS A 765 7.02 -16.57 15.05
N THR A 766 7.93 -17.46 15.40
CA THR A 766 8.29 -17.69 16.80
C THR A 766 8.85 -16.41 17.44
N ALA A 767 8.97 -16.35 18.74
CA ALA A 767 9.54 -15.20 19.43
C ALA A 767 10.87 -14.76 18.79
N THR A 768 11.00 -13.48 18.49
CA THR A 768 12.20 -12.93 17.84
C THR A 768 13.34 -12.75 18.86
N TYR A 769 14.54 -13.06 18.44
CA TYR A 769 15.76 -12.85 19.20
C TYR A 769 16.36 -11.44 18.96
N ASN A 770 16.00 -10.79 17.86
CA ASN A 770 16.38 -9.43 17.54
C ASN A 770 15.19 -8.70 16.91
N ALA A 771 14.69 -7.67 17.56
CA ALA A 771 13.55 -6.89 17.09
C ALA A 771 13.84 -6.10 15.81
N ASN A 772 15.10 -5.80 15.50
CA ASN A 772 15.50 -5.01 14.33
C ASN A 772 15.65 -5.87 13.06
N THR A 773 15.91 -7.17 13.20
CA THR A 773 16.12 -8.11 12.09
C THR A 773 15.06 -9.19 12.04
N LEU A 774 14.29 -9.33 13.11
CA LEU A 774 13.26 -10.36 13.29
C LEU A 774 13.82 -11.79 13.20
N LEU A 775 15.10 -11.98 13.59
CA LEU A 775 15.69 -13.32 13.69
C LEU A 775 14.86 -14.19 14.62
N ALA A 776 14.31 -15.27 14.12
CA ALA A 776 13.60 -16.30 14.85
C ALA A 776 14.48 -17.57 15.01
N LYS A 777 13.98 -18.58 15.71
CA LYS A 777 14.65 -19.86 15.87
C LYS A 777 14.87 -20.55 14.52
N GLU A 778 13.92 -20.42 13.62
CA GLU A 778 13.93 -21.00 12.27
C GLU A 778 14.81 -20.19 11.31
N GLY A 779 15.24 -19.00 11.68
CA GLY A 779 15.90 -18.03 10.81
C GLY A 779 14.96 -16.84 10.49
N TYR A 780 14.87 -16.50 9.22
CA TYR A 780 14.05 -15.40 8.70
C TYR A 780 12.96 -15.96 7.78
N PRO A 781 11.75 -16.23 8.30
CA PRO A 781 10.60 -16.57 7.43
C PRO A 781 10.14 -15.29 6.72
N ILE A 782 10.15 -15.33 5.38
CA ILE A 782 9.85 -14.16 4.53
C ILE A 782 8.41 -14.23 4.03
N ASN A 783 7.68 -13.12 4.18
CA ASN A 783 6.35 -12.92 3.61
C ASN A 783 6.12 -11.47 3.11
N ASN A 784 7.20 -10.70 2.95
CA ASN A 784 7.15 -9.30 2.52
C ASN A 784 8.45 -8.94 1.78
N GLY A 785 8.40 -7.95 0.90
CA GLY A 785 9.55 -7.46 0.16
C GLY A 785 9.29 -7.39 -1.33
N SER A 786 10.35 -7.57 -2.14
CA SER A 786 10.24 -7.59 -3.60
C SER A 786 9.08 -8.46 -4.03
N SER A 787 8.13 -7.89 -4.78
CA SER A 787 6.85 -8.52 -5.12
C SER A 787 6.70 -8.67 -6.64
N PHE A 788 6.39 -7.63 -7.38
CA PHE A 788 6.41 -7.63 -8.85
C PHE A 788 7.71 -6.97 -9.34
N ILE A 789 8.69 -7.77 -9.72
CA ILE A 789 9.94 -7.25 -10.27
C ILE A 789 9.80 -7.27 -11.79
N MET A 790 9.89 -6.09 -12.43
CA MET A 790 9.82 -5.94 -13.87
C MET A 790 11.00 -5.12 -14.37
N ALA A 791 11.69 -5.63 -15.38
CA ALA A 791 12.60 -4.87 -16.23
C ALA A 791 11.98 -4.72 -17.61
N LEU A 792 11.95 -3.50 -18.13
CA LEU A 792 11.38 -3.18 -19.43
C LEU A 792 12.34 -2.27 -20.22
N GLN A 793 12.52 -2.57 -21.49
CA GLN A 793 13.20 -1.75 -22.50
C GLN A 793 12.28 -1.51 -23.68
N PHE A 794 12.17 -0.27 -24.15
CA PHE A 794 11.56 0.01 -25.45
C PHE A 794 12.56 -0.28 -26.57
N THR A 795 12.08 -0.89 -27.65
CA THR A 795 12.85 -1.20 -28.86
C THR A 795 12.08 -0.71 -30.10
N ASP A 796 12.66 -0.81 -31.28
CA ASP A 796 11.97 -0.50 -32.55
C ASP A 796 10.83 -1.48 -32.84
N ALA A 797 10.90 -2.70 -32.27
CA ALA A 797 9.84 -3.70 -32.38
C ALA A 797 8.75 -3.57 -31.29
N GLY A 798 8.83 -2.55 -30.44
CA GLY A 798 7.92 -2.34 -29.30
C GLY A 798 8.56 -2.65 -27.94
N PRO A 799 7.75 -2.78 -26.87
CA PRO A 799 8.25 -3.08 -25.53
C PRO A 799 8.80 -4.51 -25.45
N ASN A 800 9.98 -4.63 -24.83
CA ASN A 800 10.61 -5.89 -24.44
C ASN A 800 10.73 -5.92 -22.92
N ALA A 801 10.02 -6.84 -22.28
CA ALA A 801 9.93 -6.87 -20.81
C ALA A 801 10.11 -8.29 -20.25
N ASN A 802 10.75 -8.33 -19.08
CA ASN A 802 10.84 -9.54 -18.25
C ASN A 802 10.32 -9.24 -16.85
N ALA A 803 9.69 -10.22 -16.22
CA ALA A 803 9.18 -10.06 -14.86
C ALA A 803 9.31 -11.33 -14.02
N VAL A 804 9.11 -11.16 -12.71
CA VAL A 804 8.86 -12.22 -11.75
C VAL A 804 7.88 -11.69 -10.71
N LEU A 805 6.76 -12.36 -10.51
CA LEU A 805 5.87 -12.15 -9.39
C LEU A 805 6.29 -13.11 -8.27
N THR A 806 7.03 -12.63 -7.28
CA THR A 806 7.80 -13.44 -6.33
C THR A 806 7.00 -14.48 -5.56
N TYR A 807 5.71 -14.23 -5.35
CA TYR A 807 4.79 -15.12 -4.65
C TYR A 807 3.80 -15.84 -5.58
N SER A 808 4.03 -15.78 -6.91
CA SER A 808 3.18 -16.38 -7.94
C SER A 808 1.78 -15.77 -8.08
N GLN A 809 1.06 -16.18 -9.13
CA GLN A 809 -0.19 -15.53 -9.55
C GLN A 809 -1.37 -15.87 -8.63
N SER A 810 -1.53 -17.13 -8.27
CA SER A 810 -2.69 -17.62 -7.52
C SER A 810 -2.51 -17.56 -6.00
N GLY A 811 -3.60 -17.28 -5.29
CA GLY A 811 -3.68 -17.43 -3.83
C GLY A 811 -4.08 -18.82 -3.36
N ASP A 812 -4.58 -19.68 -4.25
CA ASP A 812 -5.02 -21.04 -3.91
C ASP A 812 -3.82 -22.00 -3.84
N PRO A 813 -3.53 -22.61 -2.68
CA PRO A 813 -2.46 -23.61 -2.56
C PRO A 813 -2.60 -24.84 -3.46
N LYS A 814 -3.80 -25.08 -4.00
CA LYS A 814 -4.05 -26.17 -4.95
C LYS A 814 -3.69 -25.81 -6.39
N SER A 815 -3.54 -24.52 -6.68
CA SER A 815 -3.19 -24.06 -8.00
C SER A 815 -1.73 -24.40 -8.37
N PRO A 816 -1.44 -24.82 -9.60
CA PRO A 816 -0.06 -24.98 -10.07
C PRO A 816 0.70 -23.63 -10.08
N HIS A 817 -0.03 -22.52 -10.06
CA HIS A 817 0.51 -21.16 -10.06
C HIS A 817 0.55 -20.52 -8.67
N TYR A 818 0.69 -21.33 -7.61
CA TYR A 818 0.85 -20.86 -6.22
C TYR A 818 2.31 -20.63 -5.82
N ALA A 819 3.28 -21.37 -6.43
CA ALA A 819 4.69 -21.31 -6.06
C ALA A 819 5.67 -21.33 -7.25
N ASP A 820 5.19 -21.45 -8.47
CA ASP A 820 5.99 -21.63 -9.69
C ASP A 820 6.96 -20.45 -9.94
N GLN A 821 6.51 -19.21 -9.76
CA GLN A 821 7.36 -18.02 -9.88
C GLN A 821 8.22 -17.79 -8.62
N THR A 822 7.80 -18.25 -7.44
CA THR A 822 8.64 -18.23 -6.23
C THR A 822 9.91 -19.05 -6.43
N LEU A 823 9.80 -20.21 -7.07
CA LEU A 823 10.93 -21.06 -7.42
C LEU A 823 11.86 -20.37 -8.44
N ARG A 824 11.30 -19.69 -9.44
CA ARG A 824 12.11 -18.90 -10.39
C ARG A 824 12.85 -17.77 -9.72
N TYR A 825 12.17 -17.03 -8.84
CA TYR A 825 12.78 -15.96 -8.07
C TYR A 825 13.95 -16.48 -7.22
N SER A 826 13.76 -17.59 -6.49
CA SER A 826 14.81 -18.24 -5.71
C SER A 826 16.08 -18.54 -6.53
N GLN A 827 15.93 -18.79 -7.82
CA GLN A 827 17.01 -19.10 -8.77
C GLN A 827 17.50 -17.88 -9.57
N LYS A 828 17.04 -16.67 -9.25
CA LYS A 828 17.30 -15.43 -10.01
C LYS A 828 16.89 -15.51 -11.49
N GLN A 829 15.86 -16.29 -11.80
CA GLN A 829 15.39 -16.50 -13.17
C GLN A 829 14.26 -15.55 -13.51
N TRP A 830 14.46 -14.76 -14.54
CA TRP A 830 13.44 -13.96 -15.18
C TRP A 830 12.53 -14.81 -16.07
N ARG A 831 11.28 -14.38 -16.26
CA ARG A 831 10.42 -14.85 -17.34
C ARG A 831 10.15 -13.71 -18.33
N PRO A 832 10.05 -14.00 -19.65
CA PRO A 832 9.60 -12.99 -20.61
C PRO A 832 8.13 -12.64 -20.31
N ILE A 833 7.77 -11.39 -20.51
CA ILE A 833 6.38 -10.96 -20.59
C ILE A 833 5.91 -11.17 -22.04
N LEU A 834 4.83 -11.90 -22.21
CA LEU A 834 4.16 -12.06 -23.51
C LEU A 834 3.16 -10.93 -23.66
N PHE A 835 3.34 -10.08 -24.66
CA PHE A 835 2.54 -8.87 -24.84
C PHE A 835 1.80 -8.84 -26.18
N THR A 836 2.42 -9.28 -27.25
CA THR A 836 1.80 -9.32 -28.58
C THR A 836 0.98 -10.59 -28.78
N ASP A 837 -0.03 -10.54 -29.64
CA ASP A 837 -0.84 -11.72 -29.99
C ASP A 837 0.00 -12.89 -30.48
N ALA A 838 1.07 -12.61 -31.22
CA ALA A 838 1.97 -13.68 -31.70
C ALA A 838 2.70 -14.36 -30.54
N GLN A 839 3.18 -13.62 -29.56
CA GLN A 839 3.82 -14.16 -28.35
C GLN A 839 2.83 -14.97 -27.53
N ILE A 840 1.64 -14.43 -27.26
CA ILE A 840 0.59 -15.06 -26.46
C ILE A 840 0.13 -16.38 -27.12
N ASN A 841 -0.16 -16.34 -28.41
CA ASN A 841 -0.62 -17.53 -29.17
C ASN A 841 0.49 -18.57 -29.36
N GLY A 842 1.76 -18.18 -29.22
CA GLY A 842 2.92 -19.08 -29.26
C GLY A 842 3.25 -19.77 -27.94
N ASP A 843 2.56 -19.43 -26.83
CA ASP A 843 2.83 -20.05 -25.54
C ASP A 843 2.35 -21.51 -25.49
N ALA A 844 3.25 -22.42 -25.12
CA ALA A 844 2.97 -23.86 -25.12
C ALA A 844 1.92 -24.29 -24.07
N ASN A 845 1.66 -23.46 -23.07
CA ASN A 845 0.71 -23.71 -21.98
C ASN A 845 -0.56 -22.83 -22.11
N LEU A 846 -0.78 -22.24 -23.29
CA LEU A 846 -1.94 -21.40 -23.54
C LEU A 846 -3.26 -22.14 -23.33
N VAL A 847 -4.10 -21.58 -22.46
CA VAL A 847 -5.50 -22.02 -22.29
C VAL A 847 -6.40 -20.83 -22.65
N GLU A 848 -7.24 -21.01 -23.66
CA GLU A 848 -8.22 -19.98 -24.07
C GLU A 848 -9.63 -20.34 -23.58
N THR A 849 -10.31 -19.37 -22.98
CA THR A 849 -11.69 -19.48 -22.52
C THR A 849 -12.47 -18.24 -22.96
N THR A 850 -13.65 -18.43 -23.51
CA THR A 850 -14.60 -17.34 -23.72
C THR A 850 -15.65 -17.40 -22.62
N VAL A 851 -15.80 -16.29 -21.89
CA VAL A 851 -16.80 -16.16 -20.82
C VAL A 851 -17.87 -15.18 -21.27
N SER A 852 -19.14 -15.52 -21.01
CA SER A 852 -20.31 -14.71 -21.37
C SER A 852 -21.34 -14.73 -20.23
N GLY A 853 -22.07 -13.61 -20.06
CA GLY A 853 -23.13 -13.50 -19.05
C GLY A 853 -23.66 -12.08 -18.91
N GLY A 854 -24.41 -11.83 -17.79
CA GLY A 854 -24.97 -10.52 -17.42
C GLY A 854 -26.42 -10.35 -17.71
#